data_8fd56063ec1fe128f36fe7a73d3014a1
#
_entry.id   8fd56063ec1fe128f36fe7a73d3014a1
#
_cell.length_a   1.000
_cell.length_b   1.000
_cell.length_c   1.000
_cell.angle_alpha   90.00
_cell.angle_beta   90.00
_cell.angle_gamma   90.00
#
_symmetry.space_group_name_H-M   'P 1'
#
loop_
_entity.id
_entity.type
_entity.pdbx_description
1 polymer ?
#
loop_
_entity_poly.entity_id
_entity_poly.type
_entity_poly.pdbx_seq_one_letter_code
_entity_poly.pdbx_strand_id
1 'polypeptide(L)'
;MGFLNTKKRIRIMLIIILILLILLLIRLAWIQLGQGKKYKEMAEKQQNLDREISAKRGIIYDRNGEILAMSASSEMITVNPNNIPKEKKEIVARKISEILEIDYEKILKKVTRNSSIEIIAKKVDKEKSNTLRQWMLENNIDQGINIDEDTKRYYPYSKLASQIIGFCGTDNQGLNGIEAKYDEELKGKKGSISKTTDAKGKNIGDTEEKYIGAIEGNNLELTIDKNIEQIVEKYLEEACIDNKCTDGGNIIIMNPKNGDILAMATYPNFNLNEPFKINNTELESIWDTMSSEDKNNNLQAMWRNKAIADTYEPGSTFKLVTASASLEEKITDTDKKGEFCCTGGIEVGGVRIKCWRYYRPHGSESLREALMNSCNPVFIGLGQKIGVEKYYSYLEKFGFLQKTGIDIPGEAGSIFLAKEKVGPVELATISFGQRFEVTPIQMATMLSTIANKGKYVKPRLVKAIINSQTEEKSEIEPEYKNQVISEETSEKVLNMMESVVSEGTGKNAKVEGYRIGGKTGTSEDGVNTGKYVTSFIGVAPIDDPQMVILVTLYNPTGEGGHQGGGVAAPVAGKIFAEVLPYLNIKKEEGENKAQVKVPDLTGKTIKEAEKILKENNLTIQLDEGETNKEKIITKQIPEKEITVYEETSIIVHTN
;
A
#
# COMPACT_ATOMS: atom_id res chain seq x y z
N MET A 1 62.07 53.99 -53.18
CA MET A 1 61.32 52.72 -53.00
C MET A 1 60.74 52.50 -51.62
N GLY A 2 61.02 53.34 -50.61
CA GLY A 2 60.49 53.15 -49.24
C GLY A 2 59.02 53.55 -49.03
N PHE A 3 58.54 54.59 -49.72
CA PHE A 3 57.21 55.17 -49.50
C PHE A 3 56.00 54.31 -50.04
N LEU A 4 56.22 53.56 -51.10
CA LEU A 4 55.24 52.66 -51.65
C LEU A 4 55.01 51.42 -50.78
N ASN A 5 56.05 50.98 -50.03
CA ASN A 5 55.91 49.86 -49.09
C ASN A 5 55.14 50.24 -47.82
N THR A 6 55.27 51.49 -47.35
CA THR A 6 54.54 51.98 -46.17
C THR A 6 53.04 52.14 -46.43
N LYS A 7 52.64 52.69 -47.60
CA LYS A 7 51.23 52.77 -48.01
C LYS A 7 50.57 51.40 -48.15
N LYS A 8 51.33 50.42 -48.65
CA LYS A 8 50.82 49.03 -48.77
C LYS A 8 50.65 48.38 -47.41
N ARG A 9 51.58 48.56 -46.49
CA ARG A 9 51.49 48.10 -45.10
C ARG A 9 50.32 48.71 -44.34
N ILE A 10 50.11 50.02 -44.50
CA ILE A 10 48.95 50.75 -43.90
C ILE A 10 47.63 50.21 -44.46
N ARG A 11 47.53 49.99 -45.78
CA ARG A 11 46.29 49.38 -46.36
C ARG A 11 46.03 47.99 -45.87
N ILE A 12 47.04 47.14 -45.73
CA ILE A 12 46.93 45.77 -45.17
C ILE A 12 46.46 45.84 -43.70
N MET A 13 47.06 46.74 -42.91
CA MET A 13 46.66 46.96 -41.52
C MET A 13 45.21 47.44 -41.38
N LEU A 14 44.78 48.37 -42.25
CA LEU A 14 43.38 48.81 -42.28
C LEU A 14 42.41 47.69 -42.70
N ILE A 15 42.78 46.82 -43.65
CA ILE A 15 41.97 45.64 -44.02
C ILE A 15 41.86 44.67 -42.86
N ILE A 16 42.98 44.41 -42.14
CA ILE A 16 42.94 43.53 -40.95
C ILE A 16 42.03 44.09 -39.87
N ILE A 17 42.12 45.39 -39.58
CA ILE A 17 41.24 46.07 -38.60
C ILE A 17 39.77 45.98 -39.05
N LEU A 18 39.49 46.18 -40.35
CA LEU A 18 38.14 46.08 -40.88
C LEU A 18 37.57 44.64 -40.74
N ILE A 19 38.39 43.64 -41.04
CA ILE A 19 38.02 42.23 -40.87
C ILE A 19 37.74 41.91 -39.40
N LEU A 20 38.56 42.38 -38.48
CA LEU A 20 38.34 42.21 -37.03
C LEU A 20 37.04 42.87 -36.57
N LEU A 21 36.76 44.07 -37.11
CA LEU A 21 35.54 44.81 -36.78
C LEU A 21 34.28 44.11 -37.32
N ILE A 22 34.34 43.54 -38.53
CA ILE A 22 33.29 42.71 -39.12
C ILE A 22 33.08 41.42 -38.30
N LEU A 23 34.12 40.75 -37.88
CA LEU A 23 34.06 39.55 -37.03
C LEU A 23 33.39 39.87 -35.67
N LEU A 24 33.73 41.06 -35.10
CA LEU A 24 33.15 41.52 -33.85
C LEU A 24 31.66 41.83 -33.99
N LEU A 25 31.27 42.46 -35.11
CA LEU A 25 29.84 42.72 -35.42
C LEU A 25 29.07 41.43 -35.62
N ILE A 26 29.64 40.44 -36.34
CA ILE A 26 29.03 39.11 -36.52
C ILE A 26 28.89 38.42 -35.16
N ARG A 27 29.89 38.51 -34.31
CA ARG A 27 29.82 37.94 -32.95
C ARG A 27 28.74 38.59 -32.10
N LEU A 28 28.62 39.95 -32.15
CA LEU A 28 27.61 40.70 -31.44
C LEU A 28 26.19 40.36 -31.94
N ALA A 29 26.02 40.27 -33.25
CA ALA A 29 24.78 39.84 -33.87
C ALA A 29 24.39 38.41 -33.45
N TRP A 30 25.36 37.50 -33.43
CA TRP A 30 25.13 36.13 -32.95
C TRP A 30 24.70 36.09 -31.48
N ILE A 31 25.33 36.88 -30.61
CA ILE A 31 24.96 36.97 -29.19
C ILE A 31 23.56 37.58 -29.04
N GLN A 32 23.23 38.64 -29.78
CA GLN A 32 21.93 39.30 -29.65
C GLN A 32 20.78 38.53 -30.30
N LEU A 33 20.96 38.02 -31.52
CA LEU A 33 19.89 37.39 -32.28
C LEU A 33 19.84 35.87 -32.06
N GLY A 34 21.01 35.20 -31.94
CA GLY A 34 21.07 33.77 -31.75
C GLY A 34 20.98 33.31 -30.30
N GLN A 35 21.57 34.07 -29.38
CA GLN A 35 21.60 33.70 -27.94
C GLN A 35 20.88 34.71 -27.03
N GLY A 36 20.28 35.77 -27.58
CA GLY A 36 19.63 36.85 -26.84
C GLY A 36 18.57 36.35 -25.87
N LYS A 37 17.74 35.42 -26.30
CA LYS A 37 16.71 34.77 -25.45
C LYS A 37 17.32 34.05 -24.26
N LYS A 38 18.37 33.26 -24.51
CA LYS A 38 19.11 32.52 -23.45
C LYS A 38 19.74 33.47 -22.42
N TYR A 39 20.40 34.54 -22.89
CA TYR A 39 21.03 35.49 -21.97
C TYR A 39 19.99 36.33 -21.23
N LYS A 40 18.86 36.63 -21.85
CA LYS A 40 17.75 37.29 -21.19
C LYS A 40 17.18 36.43 -20.07
N GLU A 41 16.92 35.16 -20.34
CA GLU A 41 16.46 34.20 -19.31
C GLU A 41 17.49 34.01 -18.18
N MET A 42 18.79 33.99 -18.50
CA MET A 42 19.85 33.95 -17.49
C MET A 42 19.91 35.23 -16.64
N ALA A 43 19.73 36.39 -17.26
CA ALA A 43 19.70 37.69 -16.56
C ALA A 43 18.46 37.78 -15.66
N GLU A 44 17.29 37.40 -16.16
CA GLU A 44 16.05 37.32 -15.38
C GLU A 44 16.19 36.40 -14.17
N LYS A 45 16.78 35.19 -14.35
CA LYS A 45 17.08 34.26 -13.24
C LYS A 45 18.07 34.85 -12.23
N GLN A 46 18.98 35.69 -12.64
CA GLN A 46 19.97 36.31 -11.76
C GLN A 46 19.44 37.57 -11.04
N GLN A 47 18.43 38.23 -11.65
CA GLN A 47 17.82 39.43 -11.10
C GLN A 47 16.57 39.14 -10.26
N ASN A 48 15.96 37.97 -10.42
CA ASN A 48 14.78 37.60 -9.66
C ASN A 48 15.15 36.60 -8.56
N LEU A 49 14.72 36.90 -7.36
CA LEU A 49 14.71 35.95 -6.25
C LEU A 49 13.36 35.21 -6.28
N ASP A 50 13.36 33.99 -6.80
CA ASP A 50 12.15 33.19 -6.85
C ASP A 50 12.06 32.36 -5.57
N ARG A 51 10.97 32.52 -4.83
CA ARG A 51 10.59 31.68 -3.70
C ARG A 51 9.48 30.75 -4.16
N GLU A 52 9.66 29.44 -3.96
CA GLU A 52 8.65 28.45 -4.33
C GLU A 52 7.51 28.44 -3.31
N ILE A 53 6.28 28.35 -3.82
CA ILE A 53 5.07 28.07 -3.02
C ILE A 53 4.70 26.62 -3.25
N SER A 54 4.65 25.84 -2.17
CA SER A 54 4.28 24.44 -2.24
C SER A 54 2.80 24.29 -2.64
N ALA A 55 2.53 23.46 -3.65
CA ALA A 55 1.17 23.06 -3.96
C ALA A 55 0.64 22.11 -2.88
N LYS A 56 -0.64 22.21 -2.57
CA LYS A 56 -1.29 21.19 -1.76
C LYS A 56 -1.38 19.91 -2.59
N ARG A 57 -0.90 18.84 -1.98
CA ARG A 57 -1.00 17.49 -2.55
C ARG A 57 -2.45 17.02 -2.46
N GLY A 58 -2.96 16.39 -3.51
CA GLY A 58 -4.33 15.92 -3.61
C GLY A 58 -4.73 15.01 -2.44
N ILE A 59 -6.00 14.99 -2.11
CA ILE A 59 -6.57 14.16 -1.05
C ILE A 59 -6.68 12.71 -1.54
N ILE A 60 -6.43 11.76 -0.66
CA ILE A 60 -6.69 10.34 -0.90
C ILE A 60 -7.91 9.97 -0.06
N TYR A 61 -8.97 9.54 -0.74
CA TYR A 61 -10.22 9.06 -0.14
C TYR A 61 -10.29 7.54 -0.16
N ASP A 62 -11.00 6.97 0.79
CA ASP A 62 -11.48 5.59 0.70
C ASP A 62 -12.64 5.50 -0.30
N ARG A 63 -13.18 4.29 -0.51
CA ARG A 63 -14.31 4.07 -1.43
C ARG A 63 -15.63 4.75 -1.01
N ASN A 64 -15.75 5.18 0.25
CA ASN A 64 -16.93 5.80 0.85
C ASN A 64 -16.77 7.33 1.00
N GLY A 65 -15.62 7.88 0.56
CA GLY A 65 -15.33 9.31 0.65
C GLY A 65 -14.64 9.74 1.96
N GLU A 66 -14.21 8.81 2.79
CA GLU A 66 -13.43 9.09 4.00
C GLU A 66 -11.99 9.48 3.66
N ILE A 67 -11.46 10.49 4.35
CA ILE A 67 -10.12 11.02 4.08
C ILE A 67 -9.06 10.13 4.71
N LEU A 68 -8.25 9.47 3.88
CA LEU A 68 -7.11 8.65 4.30
C LEU A 68 -5.81 9.44 4.35
N ALA A 69 -5.65 10.43 3.45
CA ALA A 69 -4.49 11.32 3.44
C ALA A 69 -4.86 12.70 2.92
N MET A 70 -4.34 13.76 3.55
CA MET A 70 -4.58 15.14 3.15
C MET A 70 -3.36 16.03 3.39
N SER A 71 -3.35 17.23 2.80
CA SER A 71 -2.33 18.23 3.06
C SER A 71 -2.81 19.20 4.14
N ALA A 72 -2.11 19.21 5.28
CA ALA A 72 -2.30 20.21 6.32
C ALA A 72 -1.47 21.46 6.01
N SER A 73 -2.00 22.64 6.34
CA SER A 73 -1.27 23.90 6.19
C SER A 73 -0.12 23.96 7.19
N SER A 74 1.06 24.25 6.69
CA SER A 74 2.30 24.48 7.45
C SER A 74 3.04 25.68 6.85
N GLU A 75 4.21 25.99 7.37
CA GLU A 75 5.00 27.12 6.88
C GLU A 75 6.46 26.73 6.71
N MET A 76 7.11 27.34 5.72
CA MET A 76 8.53 27.22 5.47
C MET A 76 9.23 28.48 5.93
N ILE A 77 10.29 28.34 6.71
CA ILE A 77 11.12 29.46 7.17
C ILE A 77 12.40 29.48 6.37
N THR A 78 12.61 30.59 5.66
CA THR A 78 13.84 30.87 4.93
C THR A 78 14.47 32.16 5.43
N VAL A 79 15.78 32.31 5.28
CA VAL A 79 16.49 33.55 5.56
C VAL A 79 17.23 34.02 4.33
N ASN A 80 17.28 35.36 4.16
CA ASN A 80 18.22 36.03 3.26
C ASN A 80 19.36 36.63 4.11
N PRO A 81 20.49 35.94 4.24
CA PRO A 81 21.58 36.38 5.09
C PRO A 81 22.15 37.77 4.71
N ASN A 82 22.01 38.19 3.43
CA ASN A 82 22.51 39.44 2.95
C ASN A 82 21.62 40.65 3.38
N ASN A 83 20.35 40.39 3.74
CA ASN A 83 19.41 41.38 4.22
C ASN A 83 19.35 41.49 5.75
N ILE A 84 19.99 40.57 6.48
CA ILE A 84 20.09 40.64 7.95
C ILE A 84 21.32 41.46 8.34
N PRO A 85 21.15 42.56 9.11
CA PRO A 85 22.25 43.36 9.63
C PRO A 85 23.26 42.49 10.39
N LYS A 86 24.57 42.76 10.19
CA LYS A 86 25.62 41.90 10.76
C LYS A 86 25.50 41.78 12.28
N GLU A 87 25.16 42.85 12.97
CA GLU A 87 24.94 42.92 14.41
C GLU A 87 23.73 42.14 14.93
N LYS A 88 22.76 41.87 14.07
CA LYS A 88 21.54 41.11 14.41
C LYS A 88 21.65 39.61 14.12
N LYS A 89 22.66 39.16 13.35
CA LYS A 89 22.75 37.74 12.87
C LYS A 89 22.79 36.72 14.00
N GLU A 90 23.54 36.95 15.07
CA GLU A 90 23.63 36.06 16.21
C GLU A 90 22.33 35.98 17.00
N ILE A 91 21.68 37.16 17.20
CA ILE A 91 20.38 37.24 17.90
C ILE A 91 19.30 36.51 17.13
N VAL A 92 19.26 36.70 15.81
CA VAL A 92 18.34 35.99 14.91
C VAL A 92 18.59 34.47 14.97
N ALA A 93 19.86 34.04 14.86
CA ALA A 93 20.21 32.64 14.90
C ALA A 93 19.80 31.97 16.23
N ARG A 94 20.05 32.64 17.36
CA ARG A 94 19.68 32.15 18.71
C ARG A 94 18.16 32.01 18.85
N LYS A 95 17.39 33.02 18.40
CA LYS A 95 15.94 33.01 18.55
C LYS A 95 15.27 31.97 17.67
N ILE A 96 15.74 31.83 16.44
CA ILE A 96 15.26 30.76 15.55
C ILE A 96 15.59 29.37 16.14
N SER A 97 16.80 29.18 16.71
CA SER A 97 17.20 27.96 17.38
C SER A 97 16.26 27.61 18.55
N GLU A 98 15.94 28.60 19.38
CA GLU A 98 15.05 28.46 20.52
C GLU A 98 13.62 28.05 20.11
N ILE A 99 13.02 28.76 19.13
CA ILE A 99 11.64 28.53 18.71
C ILE A 99 11.49 27.21 17.94
N LEU A 100 12.44 26.88 17.06
CA LEU A 100 12.36 25.71 16.18
C LEU A 100 13.03 24.47 16.78
N GLU A 101 13.71 24.60 17.93
CA GLU A 101 14.44 23.52 18.59
C GLU A 101 15.51 22.88 17.69
N ILE A 102 16.18 23.73 16.86
CA ILE A 102 17.24 23.34 15.95
C ILE A 102 18.58 23.82 16.50
N ASP A 103 19.60 23.00 16.31
CA ASP A 103 20.97 23.30 16.75
C ASP A 103 21.44 24.70 16.32
N TYR A 104 21.90 25.48 17.28
CA TYR A 104 22.29 26.89 17.10
C TYR A 104 23.40 27.05 16.06
N GLU A 105 24.44 26.21 16.09
CA GLU A 105 25.58 26.32 15.19
C GLU A 105 25.18 26.07 13.72
N LYS A 106 24.22 25.15 13.51
CA LYS A 106 23.65 24.91 12.16
C LYS A 106 22.91 26.13 11.63
N ILE A 107 22.14 26.82 12.48
CA ILE A 107 21.40 28.02 12.09
C ILE A 107 22.36 29.19 11.88
N LEU A 108 23.31 29.41 12.81
CA LEU A 108 24.31 30.47 12.71
C LEU A 108 25.10 30.36 11.40
N LYS A 109 25.54 29.15 11.04
CA LYS A 109 26.22 28.88 9.76
C LYS A 109 25.39 29.29 8.55
N LYS A 110 24.07 29.07 8.56
CA LYS A 110 23.16 29.47 7.49
C LYS A 110 22.96 30.97 7.46
N VAL A 111 22.70 31.60 8.61
CA VAL A 111 22.45 33.06 8.74
C VAL A 111 23.70 33.89 8.41
N THR A 112 24.89 33.35 8.57
CA THR A 112 26.15 34.05 8.27
C THR A 112 26.67 33.80 6.84
N ARG A 113 26.08 32.89 6.09
CA ARG A 113 26.47 32.61 4.70
C ARG A 113 26.34 33.84 3.80
N ASN A 114 27.14 33.88 2.75
CA ASN A 114 26.95 34.85 1.67
C ASN A 114 26.00 34.25 0.62
N SER A 115 24.70 34.33 0.90
CA SER A 115 23.62 33.73 0.10
C SER A 115 22.39 34.64 0.17
N SER A 116 21.61 34.66 -0.91
CA SER A 116 20.33 35.38 -0.96
C SER A 116 19.16 34.59 -0.40
N ILE A 117 19.28 33.28 -0.24
CA ILE A 117 18.26 32.43 0.37
C ILE A 117 18.89 31.19 1.00
N GLU A 118 18.52 30.92 2.25
CA GLU A 118 18.86 29.69 2.96
C GLU A 118 17.60 29.15 3.63
N ILE A 119 17.27 27.88 3.36
CA ILE A 119 16.12 27.23 4.01
C ILE A 119 16.54 26.87 5.43
N ILE A 120 15.84 27.42 6.42
CA ILE A 120 16.04 27.08 7.84
C ILE A 120 15.28 25.82 8.20
N ALA A 121 13.95 25.83 8.00
CA ALA A 121 13.08 24.70 8.27
C ALA A 121 11.91 24.66 7.29
N LYS A 122 11.43 23.48 6.96
CA LYS A 122 10.21 23.19 6.21
C LYS A 122 9.16 22.60 7.14
N LYS A 123 7.89 22.66 6.75
CA LYS A 123 6.76 22.03 7.46
C LYS A 123 6.64 22.46 8.91
N VAL A 124 6.93 23.74 9.19
CA VAL A 124 6.84 24.34 10.52
C VAL A 124 5.37 24.55 10.88
N ASP A 125 5.00 24.16 12.09
CA ASP A 125 3.65 24.37 12.58
C ASP A 125 3.36 25.85 12.79
N LYS A 126 2.12 26.28 12.50
CA LYS A 126 1.71 27.70 12.56
C LYS A 126 1.94 28.36 13.92
N GLU A 127 1.92 27.60 15.00
CA GLU A 127 2.17 28.11 16.35
C GLU A 127 3.62 28.62 16.50
N LYS A 128 4.60 27.81 16.08
CA LYS A 128 6.03 28.17 16.12
C LYS A 128 6.34 29.34 15.18
N SER A 129 5.76 29.37 14.00
CA SER A 129 5.97 30.46 13.05
C SER A 129 5.27 31.76 13.47
N ASN A 130 4.10 31.71 14.10
CA ASN A 130 3.45 32.90 14.68
C ASN A 130 4.30 33.49 15.83
N THR A 131 4.87 32.64 16.68
CA THR A 131 5.82 33.05 17.71
C THR A 131 7.01 33.76 17.10
N LEU A 132 7.54 33.25 16.00
CA LEU A 132 8.64 33.93 15.27
C LEU A 132 8.21 35.26 14.66
N ARG A 133 7.02 35.36 14.04
CA ARG A 133 6.47 36.63 13.51
C ARG A 133 6.32 37.69 14.59
N GLN A 134 5.77 37.29 15.74
CA GLN A 134 5.62 38.23 16.86
C GLN A 134 6.97 38.73 17.34
N TRP A 135 7.96 37.82 17.51
CA TRP A 135 9.31 38.23 17.91
C TRP A 135 9.98 39.16 16.86
N MET A 136 9.78 38.91 15.55
CA MET A 136 10.27 39.75 14.48
C MET A 136 9.70 41.20 14.59
N LEU A 137 8.41 41.31 14.87
CA LEU A 137 7.74 42.61 15.06
C LEU A 137 8.31 43.37 16.28
N GLU A 138 8.44 42.68 17.42
CA GLU A 138 8.95 43.25 18.68
C GLU A 138 10.41 43.75 18.56
N ASN A 139 11.23 43.11 17.70
CA ASN A 139 12.65 43.41 17.52
C ASN A 139 12.96 44.21 16.24
N ASN A 140 11.93 44.74 15.55
CA ASN A 140 12.06 45.49 14.32
C ASN A 140 12.93 44.75 13.27
N ILE A 141 12.62 43.50 13.05
CA ILE A 141 13.23 42.64 12.01
C ILE A 141 12.20 42.51 10.89
N ASP A 142 12.21 43.44 9.99
CA ASP A 142 11.29 43.56 8.85
C ASP A 142 11.85 42.91 7.57
N GLN A 143 13.14 42.60 7.54
CA GLN A 143 13.81 42.01 6.38
C GLN A 143 14.75 40.87 6.77
N GLY A 144 14.97 39.97 5.84
CA GLY A 144 15.97 38.90 5.98
C GLY A 144 15.43 37.59 6.55
N ILE A 145 14.19 37.53 7.09
CA ILE A 145 13.50 36.30 7.44
C ILE A 145 12.19 36.27 6.63
N ASN A 146 11.94 35.16 5.93
CA ASN A 146 10.69 34.96 5.22
C ASN A 146 9.98 33.74 5.82
N ILE A 147 8.67 33.85 5.94
CA ILE A 147 7.79 32.79 6.41
C ILE A 147 6.74 32.61 5.32
N ASP A 148 6.94 31.60 4.50
CA ASP A 148 6.14 31.30 3.31
C ASP A 148 5.21 30.11 3.56
N GLU A 149 4.09 30.05 2.82
CA GLU A 149 3.18 28.91 2.90
C GLU A 149 3.86 27.62 2.46
N ASP A 150 3.67 26.58 3.24
CA ASP A 150 4.12 25.21 2.96
C ASP A 150 3.00 24.25 3.31
N THR A 151 3.16 22.99 2.94
CA THR A 151 2.19 21.94 3.22
C THR A 151 2.85 20.73 3.84
N LYS A 152 2.18 20.14 4.83
CA LYS A 152 2.60 18.90 5.50
C LYS A 152 1.58 17.82 5.19
N ARG A 153 2.03 16.68 4.69
CA ARG A 153 1.17 15.53 4.49
C ARG A 153 0.72 14.98 5.83
N TYR A 154 -0.56 14.71 5.98
CA TYR A 154 -1.18 14.23 7.19
C TYR A 154 -2.09 13.05 6.93
N TYR A 155 -1.98 12.03 7.76
CA TYR A 155 -2.71 10.78 7.67
C TYR A 155 -3.55 10.62 8.94
N PRO A 156 -4.88 10.91 8.86
CA PRO A 156 -5.75 10.96 10.04
C PRO A 156 -5.77 9.67 10.86
N TYR A 157 -5.63 8.53 10.17
CA TYR A 157 -5.67 7.20 10.79
C TYR A 157 -4.29 6.60 11.07
N SER A 158 -3.26 7.39 11.01
CA SER A 158 -1.86 7.07 11.39
C SER A 158 -1.29 5.78 10.80
N LYS A 159 -1.79 4.61 11.22
CA LYS A 159 -1.25 3.29 10.83
C LYS A 159 -2.07 2.59 9.75
N LEU A 160 -3.34 3.00 9.56
CA LEU A 160 -4.29 2.33 8.67
C LEU A 160 -3.78 2.26 7.24
N ALA A 161 -3.82 1.07 6.65
CA ALA A 161 -3.41 0.80 5.27
C ALA A 161 -1.99 1.35 4.96
N SER A 162 -1.08 1.31 5.94
CA SER A 162 0.20 2.02 5.86
C SER A 162 1.06 1.58 4.66
N GLN A 163 1.11 0.28 4.36
CA GLN A 163 1.87 -0.25 3.22
C GLN A 163 1.17 0.00 1.87
N ILE A 164 -0.12 0.35 1.87
CA ILE A 164 -0.88 0.69 0.66
C ILE A 164 -0.75 2.17 0.36
N ILE A 165 -1.15 3.02 1.32
CA ILE A 165 -1.15 4.48 1.15
C ILE A 165 0.28 4.95 0.89
N GLY A 166 1.23 4.46 1.69
CA GLY A 166 2.60 4.91 1.64
C GLY A 166 2.74 6.32 2.22
N PHE A 167 3.89 6.96 1.99
CA PHE A 167 4.20 8.25 2.60
C PHE A 167 4.99 9.16 1.68
N CYS A 168 5.03 10.44 2.04
CA CYS A 168 5.78 11.47 1.33
C CYS A 168 7.07 11.85 2.04
N GLY A 169 8.07 12.25 1.26
CA GLY A 169 9.31 12.85 1.76
C GLY A 169 9.13 14.31 2.20
N THR A 170 10.27 14.91 2.58
CA THR A 170 10.31 16.32 3.02
C THR A 170 9.89 17.30 1.94
N ASP A 171 10.11 16.98 0.68
CA ASP A 171 9.76 17.82 -0.48
C ASP A 171 8.38 17.50 -1.07
N ASN A 172 7.53 16.81 -0.29
CA ASN A 172 6.19 16.35 -0.66
C ASN A 172 6.15 15.38 -1.86
N GLN A 173 7.28 14.79 -2.27
CA GLN A 173 7.30 13.70 -3.23
C GLN A 173 6.84 12.39 -2.58
N GLY A 174 6.07 11.59 -3.29
CA GLY A 174 5.69 10.25 -2.86
C GLY A 174 6.89 9.30 -2.85
N LEU A 175 7.12 8.59 -1.74
CA LEU A 175 8.25 7.68 -1.58
C LEU A 175 7.85 6.21 -1.59
N ASN A 176 6.63 5.89 -1.22
CA ASN A 176 6.13 4.53 -1.18
C ASN A 176 4.62 4.48 -1.44
N GLY A 177 4.08 3.29 -1.71
CA GLY A 177 2.65 3.04 -1.84
C GLY A 177 1.97 3.83 -2.98
N ILE A 178 0.70 4.13 -2.79
CA ILE A 178 -0.12 4.97 -3.69
C ILE A 178 0.48 6.36 -3.83
N GLU A 179 1.02 6.93 -2.75
CA GLU A 179 1.70 8.23 -2.79
C GLU A 179 2.82 8.27 -3.83
N ALA A 180 3.60 7.19 -3.97
CA ALA A 180 4.67 7.11 -4.97
C ALA A 180 4.13 6.78 -6.37
N LYS A 181 3.16 5.86 -6.47
CA LYS A 181 2.63 5.41 -7.76
C LYS A 181 1.90 6.51 -8.51
N TYR A 182 1.13 7.33 -7.78
CA TYR A 182 0.32 8.41 -8.33
C TYR A 182 0.89 9.80 -7.97
N ASP A 183 2.23 9.88 -7.84
CA ASP A 183 2.88 11.14 -7.48
C ASP A 183 2.60 12.27 -8.47
N GLU A 184 2.57 11.98 -9.77
CA GLU A 184 2.31 12.97 -10.82
C GLU A 184 0.91 13.58 -10.70
N GLU A 185 -0.09 12.78 -10.37
CA GLU A 185 -1.48 13.22 -10.16
C GLU A 185 -1.62 13.98 -8.86
N LEU A 186 -0.99 13.49 -7.80
CA LEU A 186 -1.16 14.02 -6.46
C LEU A 186 -0.38 15.31 -6.18
N LYS A 187 0.83 15.49 -6.75
CA LYS A 187 1.78 16.54 -6.32
C LYS A 187 1.37 17.98 -6.68
N GLY A 188 0.46 18.15 -7.66
CA GLY A 188 0.09 19.46 -8.18
C GLY A 188 1.24 20.21 -8.89
N LYS A 189 1.07 21.52 -9.06
CA LYS A 189 2.10 22.39 -9.65
C LYS A 189 2.45 23.49 -8.68
N LYS A 190 3.73 23.62 -8.35
CA LYS A 190 4.22 24.67 -7.45
C LYS A 190 3.94 26.04 -8.01
N GLY A 191 3.62 26.97 -7.13
CA GLY A 191 3.60 28.41 -7.41
C GLY A 191 4.97 29.04 -7.15
N SER A 192 5.08 30.33 -7.43
CA SER A 192 6.28 31.10 -7.14
C SER A 192 5.97 32.55 -6.77
N ILE A 193 6.77 33.08 -5.86
CA ILE A 193 6.85 34.51 -5.56
C ILE A 193 8.17 35.01 -6.12
N SER A 194 8.11 35.90 -7.11
CA SER A 194 9.31 36.46 -7.75
C SER A 194 9.47 37.93 -7.39
N LYS A 195 10.63 38.28 -6.86
CA LYS A 195 10.98 39.65 -6.48
C LYS A 195 12.29 40.07 -7.16
N THR A 196 12.33 41.28 -7.73
CA THR A 196 13.54 41.77 -8.40
C THR A 196 14.60 42.17 -7.38
N THR A 197 15.79 41.61 -7.51
CA THR A 197 16.94 41.87 -6.64
C THR A 197 18.16 42.28 -7.44
N ASP A 198 19.13 42.94 -6.78
CA ASP A 198 20.44 43.19 -7.37
C ASP A 198 21.29 41.89 -7.46
N ALA A 199 22.46 41.98 -8.09
CA ALA A 199 23.39 40.82 -8.21
C ALA A 199 23.89 40.24 -6.87
N LYS A 200 23.61 40.93 -5.74
CA LYS A 200 23.92 40.48 -4.38
C LYS A 200 22.68 39.96 -3.64
N GLY A 201 21.53 39.84 -4.32
CA GLY A 201 20.26 39.41 -3.73
C GLY A 201 19.59 40.45 -2.83
N LYS A 202 19.96 41.74 -2.94
CA LYS A 202 19.34 42.83 -2.20
C LYS A 202 18.17 43.42 -3.00
N ASN A 203 17.03 43.65 -2.37
CA ASN A 203 15.85 44.19 -3.04
C ASN A 203 16.14 45.53 -3.75
N ILE A 204 15.73 45.65 -5.00
CA ILE A 204 15.86 46.87 -5.78
C ILE A 204 14.53 47.62 -5.74
N GLY A 205 14.42 48.64 -4.84
CA GLY A 205 13.25 49.51 -4.76
C GLY A 205 11.95 48.85 -4.35
N ASP A 206 10.84 49.62 -4.47
CA ASP A 206 9.46 49.13 -4.24
C ASP A 206 8.91 48.38 -5.47
N THR A 207 9.61 47.31 -5.90
CA THR A 207 9.12 46.47 -7.01
C THR A 207 8.01 45.56 -6.48
N GLU A 208 6.87 45.56 -7.17
CA GLU A 208 5.76 44.63 -6.88
C GLU A 208 6.24 43.19 -6.96
N GLU A 209 5.90 42.40 -5.96
CA GLU A 209 6.13 40.94 -5.99
C GLU A 209 5.20 40.32 -7.03
N LYS A 210 5.75 39.56 -7.98
CA LYS A 210 4.96 38.81 -8.93
C LYS A 210 4.58 37.45 -8.29
N TYR A 211 3.30 37.28 -8.05
CA TYR A 211 2.74 36.07 -7.46
C TYR A 211 2.16 35.14 -8.54
N ILE A 212 2.62 33.89 -8.58
CA ILE A 212 2.03 32.83 -9.40
C ILE A 212 1.51 31.79 -8.41
N GLY A 213 0.18 31.64 -8.32
CA GLY A 213 -0.46 30.70 -7.42
C GLY A 213 -0.08 29.25 -7.73
N ALA A 214 0.02 28.43 -6.71
CA ALA A 214 0.17 26.99 -6.87
C ALA A 214 -1.15 26.36 -7.37
N ILE A 215 -1.05 25.28 -8.13
CA ILE A 215 -2.21 24.47 -8.57
C ILE A 215 -2.21 23.20 -7.74
N GLU A 216 -3.28 22.96 -7.01
CA GLU A 216 -3.42 21.77 -6.17
C GLU A 216 -3.43 20.49 -7.01
N GLY A 217 -2.93 19.37 -6.44
CA GLY A 217 -2.94 18.07 -7.10
C GLY A 217 -4.33 17.45 -7.19
N ASN A 218 -4.52 16.52 -8.09
CA ASN A 218 -5.76 15.75 -8.21
C ASN A 218 -5.96 14.84 -7.00
N ASN A 219 -7.22 14.62 -6.63
CA ASN A 219 -7.57 13.70 -5.55
C ASN A 219 -7.72 12.27 -6.11
N LEU A 220 -7.56 11.28 -5.25
CA LEU A 220 -7.76 9.87 -5.57
C LEU A 220 -8.89 9.30 -4.72
N GLU A 221 -9.73 8.48 -5.34
CA GLU A 221 -10.67 7.61 -4.65
C GLU A 221 -10.15 6.17 -4.75
N LEU A 222 -9.87 5.55 -3.61
CA LEU A 222 -9.40 4.16 -3.55
C LEU A 222 -10.57 3.17 -3.56
N THR A 223 -10.25 1.91 -3.81
CA THR A 223 -11.18 0.79 -3.63
C THR A 223 -11.21 0.29 -2.19
N ILE A 224 -10.23 0.67 -1.38
CA ILE A 224 -10.13 0.33 0.04
C ILE A 224 -11.35 0.87 0.80
N ASP A 225 -11.90 0.03 1.63
CA ASP A 225 -12.94 0.41 2.60
C ASP A 225 -12.28 0.54 3.97
N LYS A 226 -12.30 1.75 4.52
CA LYS A 226 -11.67 2.06 5.80
C LYS A 226 -12.13 1.13 6.94
N ASN A 227 -13.43 0.83 7.00
CA ASN A 227 -13.98 0.00 8.06
C ASN A 227 -13.55 -1.47 7.91
N ILE A 228 -13.57 -1.99 6.67
CA ILE A 228 -13.09 -3.35 6.39
C ILE A 228 -11.58 -3.44 6.69
N GLU A 229 -10.79 -2.47 6.27
CA GLU A 229 -9.34 -2.43 6.56
C GLU A 229 -9.07 -2.44 8.07
N GLN A 230 -9.81 -1.65 8.86
CA GLN A 230 -9.69 -1.61 10.31
C GLN A 230 -10.01 -2.96 10.96
N ILE A 231 -11.08 -3.63 10.51
CA ILE A 231 -11.44 -4.98 10.98
C ILE A 231 -10.33 -5.97 10.66
N VAL A 232 -9.81 -5.91 9.43
CA VAL A 232 -8.76 -6.82 8.95
C VAL A 232 -7.45 -6.60 9.70
N GLU A 233 -7.00 -5.34 9.87
CA GLU A 233 -5.78 -5.02 10.62
C GLU A 233 -5.87 -5.50 12.07
N LYS A 234 -7.02 -5.29 12.73
CA LYS A 234 -7.25 -5.75 14.09
C LYS A 234 -7.08 -7.26 14.20
N TYR A 235 -7.80 -8.03 13.40
CA TYR A 235 -7.73 -9.50 13.48
C TYR A 235 -6.40 -10.06 13.00
N LEU A 236 -5.70 -9.38 12.10
CA LEU A 236 -4.34 -9.75 11.71
C LEU A 236 -3.34 -9.55 12.86
N GLU A 237 -3.40 -8.41 13.55
CA GLU A 237 -2.56 -8.11 14.71
C GLU A 237 -2.81 -9.11 15.84
N GLU A 238 -4.07 -9.32 16.25
CA GLU A 238 -4.46 -10.35 17.22
C GLU A 238 -3.90 -11.73 16.82
N ALA A 239 -4.13 -12.15 15.58
CA ALA A 239 -3.68 -13.45 15.11
C ALA A 239 -2.14 -13.60 15.14
N CYS A 240 -1.40 -12.56 14.79
CA CYS A 240 0.06 -12.59 14.82
C CYS A 240 0.60 -12.63 16.25
N ILE A 241 -0.03 -11.92 17.19
CA ILE A 241 0.34 -11.92 18.61
C ILE A 241 0.02 -13.28 19.24
N ASP A 242 -1.21 -13.76 19.14
CA ASP A 242 -1.69 -15.00 19.75
C ASP A 242 -0.91 -16.23 19.27
N ASN A 243 -0.61 -16.28 17.97
CA ASN A 243 0.13 -17.37 17.37
C ASN A 243 1.65 -17.13 17.33
N LYS A 244 2.16 -16.03 17.92
CA LYS A 244 3.59 -15.68 17.96
C LYS A 244 4.23 -15.78 16.57
N CYS A 245 3.61 -15.11 15.57
CA CYS A 245 4.11 -15.11 14.20
C CYS A 245 5.37 -14.26 14.11
N THR A 246 6.55 -14.87 14.09
CA THR A 246 7.83 -14.15 14.14
C THR A 246 8.08 -13.27 12.91
N ASP A 247 7.50 -13.66 11.78
CA ASP A 247 7.67 -12.97 10.51
C ASP A 247 6.38 -12.23 10.07
N GLY A 248 5.42 -12.08 11.02
CA GLY A 248 4.17 -11.35 10.81
C GLY A 248 3.14 -12.06 9.94
N GLY A 249 2.37 -11.29 9.18
CA GLY A 249 1.33 -11.82 8.31
C GLY A 249 0.76 -10.79 7.35
N ASN A 250 -0.16 -11.24 6.49
CA ASN A 250 -0.99 -10.37 5.65
C ASN A 250 -2.39 -10.95 5.47
N ILE A 251 -3.34 -10.06 5.19
CA ILE A 251 -4.71 -10.42 4.81
C ILE A 251 -5.11 -9.56 3.63
N ILE A 252 -5.72 -10.19 2.61
CA ILE A 252 -6.27 -9.51 1.44
C ILE A 252 -7.76 -9.81 1.38
N ILE A 253 -8.59 -8.77 1.18
CA ILE A 253 -10.00 -8.89 0.81
C ILE A 253 -10.20 -8.24 -0.54
N MET A 254 -10.74 -9.00 -1.49
CA MET A 254 -10.96 -8.56 -2.86
C MET A 254 -12.41 -8.85 -3.30
N ASN A 255 -13.02 -7.89 -3.98
CA ASN A 255 -14.29 -8.14 -4.67
C ASN A 255 -14.01 -8.89 -5.97
N PRO A 256 -14.48 -10.13 -6.12
CA PRO A 256 -14.16 -10.93 -7.29
C PRO A 256 -14.80 -10.41 -8.57
N LYS A 257 -15.88 -9.64 -8.50
CA LYS A 257 -16.64 -9.18 -9.67
C LYS A 257 -15.90 -8.11 -10.46
N ASN A 258 -15.14 -7.24 -9.78
CA ASN A 258 -14.52 -6.07 -10.40
C ASN A 258 -13.03 -5.88 -10.07
N GLY A 259 -12.47 -6.74 -9.24
CA GLY A 259 -11.05 -6.65 -8.87
C GLY A 259 -10.71 -5.63 -7.80
N ASP A 260 -11.71 -4.96 -7.21
CA ASP A 260 -11.47 -3.98 -6.15
C ASP A 260 -10.88 -4.64 -4.92
N ILE A 261 -9.75 -4.15 -4.46
CA ILE A 261 -9.19 -4.51 -3.17
C ILE A 261 -9.93 -3.71 -2.11
N LEU A 262 -10.70 -4.40 -1.28
CA LEU A 262 -11.47 -3.79 -0.20
C LEU A 262 -10.62 -3.59 1.05
N ALA A 263 -9.65 -4.49 1.28
CA ALA A 263 -8.65 -4.40 2.33
C ALA A 263 -7.38 -5.16 1.95
N MET A 264 -6.22 -4.68 2.41
CA MET A 264 -4.92 -5.33 2.21
C MET A 264 -3.99 -4.99 3.37
N ALA A 265 -4.16 -5.67 4.48
CA ALA A 265 -3.37 -5.44 5.69
C ALA A 265 -2.06 -6.23 5.67
N THR A 266 -1.03 -5.64 6.22
CA THR A 266 0.27 -6.27 6.53
C THR A 266 0.63 -5.99 7.99
N TYR A 267 1.06 -7.02 8.71
CA TYR A 267 1.56 -6.87 10.08
C TYR A 267 3.05 -7.27 10.15
N PRO A 268 3.88 -6.51 10.88
CA PRO A 268 3.55 -5.25 11.55
C PRO A 268 3.33 -4.08 10.59
N ASN A 269 2.40 -3.18 10.93
CA ASN A 269 2.20 -1.91 10.24
C ASN A 269 3.06 -0.79 10.85
N PHE A 270 3.02 0.43 10.30
CA PHE A 270 3.80 1.57 10.80
C PHE A 270 3.01 2.88 10.75
N ASN A 271 3.48 3.89 11.52
CA ASN A 271 2.85 5.21 11.54
C ASN A 271 3.25 6.04 10.31
N LEU A 272 2.29 6.34 9.44
CA LEU A 272 2.46 7.14 8.22
C LEU A 272 2.89 8.59 8.50
N ASN A 273 2.56 9.13 9.68
CA ASN A 273 2.99 10.48 10.08
C ASN A 273 4.45 10.50 10.57
N GLU A 274 5.02 9.34 10.93
CA GLU A 274 6.40 9.16 11.39
C GLU A 274 7.08 7.98 10.68
N PRO A 275 7.12 7.95 9.32
CA PRO A 275 7.49 6.76 8.56
C PRO A 275 8.94 6.34 8.73
N PHE A 276 9.80 7.22 9.25
CA PHE A 276 11.22 6.94 9.51
C PHE A 276 11.51 6.54 10.97
N LYS A 277 10.45 6.47 11.81
CA LYS A 277 10.55 5.93 13.16
C LYS A 277 10.28 4.43 13.11
N ILE A 278 11.25 3.64 13.60
CA ILE A 278 11.11 2.17 13.61
C ILE A 278 9.96 1.75 14.55
N ASN A 279 9.16 0.79 14.13
CA ASN A 279 8.01 0.27 14.88
C ASN A 279 8.34 -0.94 15.79
N ASN A 280 9.61 -1.33 15.89
CA ASN A 280 10.09 -2.43 16.71
C ASN A 280 10.81 -1.88 17.96
N THR A 281 10.28 -2.18 19.15
CA THR A 281 10.80 -1.69 20.44
C THR A 281 12.20 -2.21 20.77
N GLU A 282 12.55 -3.42 20.35
CA GLU A 282 13.89 -3.98 20.54
C GLU A 282 14.91 -3.21 19.70
N LEU A 283 14.59 -2.98 18.44
CA LEU A 283 15.44 -2.20 17.53
C LEU A 283 15.51 -0.72 17.94
N GLU A 284 14.44 -0.14 18.48
CA GLU A 284 14.41 1.24 18.95
C GLU A 284 15.48 1.47 20.04
N SER A 285 15.69 0.49 20.94
CA SER A 285 16.68 0.59 22.02
C SER A 285 18.15 0.67 21.53
N ILE A 286 18.45 0.13 20.37
CA ILE A 286 19.80 0.11 19.77
C ILE A 286 19.92 0.98 18.52
N TRP A 287 18.82 1.66 18.15
CA TRP A 287 18.72 2.38 16.87
C TRP A 287 19.86 3.35 16.62
N ASP A 288 20.23 4.17 17.62
CA ASP A 288 21.28 5.18 17.45
C ASP A 288 22.67 4.59 17.23
N THR A 289 22.90 3.37 17.69
CA THR A 289 24.19 2.65 17.55
C THR A 289 24.31 1.87 16.25
N MET A 290 23.21 1.68 15.51
CA MET A 290 23.20 0.93 14.25
C MET A 290 23.88 1.69 13.13
N SER A 291 24.47 0.95 12.18
CA SER A 291 24.99 1.51 10.94
C SER A 291 23.88 2.14 10.09
N SER A 292 24.23 3.09 9.22
CA SER A 292 23.27 3.68 8.29
C SER A 292 22.67 2.64 7.34
N GLU A 293 23.42 1.62 6.98
CA GLU A 293 22.98 0.51 6.13
C GLU A 293 21.92 -0.33 6.86
N ASP A 294 22.19 -0.74 8.11
CA ASP A 294 21.24 -1.53 8.91
C ASP A 294 19.97 -0.75 9.18
N LYS A 295 20.07 0.55 9.51
CA LYS A 295 18.89 1.42 9.66
C LYS A 295 18.04 1.42 8.40
N ASN A 296 18.67 1.61 7.24
CA ASN A 296 17.95 1.60 5.96
C ASN A 296 17.30 0.25 5.68
N ASN A 297 18.00 -0.85 5.90
CA ASN A 297 17.47 -2.20 5.68
C ASN A 297 16.24 -2.47 6.58
N ASN A 298 16.28 -2.08 7.85
CA ASN A 298 15.15 -2.24 8.77
C ASN A 298 13.95 -1.36 8.37
N LEU A 299 14.18 -0.13 7.92
CA LEU A 299 13.11 0.74 7.40
C LEU A 299 12.48 0.15 6.13
N GLN A 300 13.28 -0.33 5.19
CA GLN A 300 12.78 -0.99 3.97
C GLN A 300 11.94 -2.23 4.31
N ALA A 301 12.36 -3.03 5.29
CA ALA A 301 11.60 -4.18 5.76
C ALA A 301 10.27 -3.76 6.39
N MET A 302 10.25 -2.68 7.20
CA MET A 302 9.04 -2.13 7.81
C MET A 302 8.03 -1.60 6.77
N TRP A 303 8.52 -0.95 5.70
CA TRP A 303 7.66 -0.38 4.64
C TRP A 303 7.18 -1.43 3.62
N ARG A 304 7.75 -2.64 3.66
CA ARG A 304 7.47 -3.69 2.69
C ARG A 304 6.02 -4.17 2.78
N ASN A 305 5.30 -4.13 1.67
CA ASN A 305 3.96 -4.71 1.56
C ASN A 305 4.06 -6.21 1.27
N LYS A 306 3.92 -7.03 2.31
CA LYS A 306 4.03 -8.51 2.21
C LYS A 306 3.01 -9.13 1.25
N ALA A 307 1.84 -8.51 1.10
CA ALA A 307 0.78 -9.03 0.24
C ALA A 307 1.15 -9.09 -1.24
N ILE A 308 2.07 -8.22 -1.68
CA ILE A 308 2.48 -8.11 -3.09
C ILE A 308 3.97 -8.37 -3.31
N ALA A 309 4.81 -8.15 -2.29
CA ALA A 309 6.26 -8.16 -2.43
C ALA A 309 6.91 -9.46 -1.92
N ASP A 310 6.26 -10.21 -1.04
CA ASP A 310 6.73 -11.49 -0.55
C ASP A 310 6.17 -12.63 -1.40
N THR A 311 6.98 -13.68 -1.56
CA THR A 311 6.57 -14.93 -2.20
C THR A 311 6.59 -16.06 -1.17
N TYR A 312 5.71 -17.03 -1.35
CA TYR A 312 5.62 -18.21 -0.49
C TYR A 312 5.11 -19.42 -1.26
N GLU A 313 5.37 -20.61 -0.76
CA GLU A 313 4.75 -21.83 -1.27
C GLU A 313 3.28 -21.87 -0.83
N PRO A 314 2.29 -21.86 -1.74
CA PRO A 314 0.87 -21.76 -1.37
C PRO A 314 0.32 -23.03 -0.71
N GLY A 315 1.03 -24.14 -0.82
CA GLY A 315 0.61 -25.43 -0.28
C GLY A 315 -0.78 -25.85 -0.78
N SER A 316 -1.55 -26.45 0.07
CA SER A 316 -2.86 -27.04 -0.29
C SER A 316 -3.92 -26.05 -0.79
N THR A 317 -3.73 -24.74 -0.67
CA THR A 317 -4.64 -23.77 -1.28
C THR A 317 -4.54 -23.81 -2.82
N PHE A 318 -3.38 -24.20 -3.34
CA PHE A 318 -3.15 -24.33 -4.78
C PHE A 318 -3.88 -25.54 -5.42
N LYS A 319 -4.36 -26.47 -4.62
CA LYS A 319 -5.20 -27.58 -5.11
C LYS A 319 -6.46 -27.12 -5.84
N LEU A 320 -6.90 -25.89 -5.60
CA LEU A 320 -8.01 -25.28 -6.33
C LEU A 320 -7.70 -25.12 -7.83
N VAL A 321 -6.45 -24.82 -8.18
CA VAL A 321 -6.01 -24.77 -9.59
C VAL A 321 -6.05 -26.14 -10.23
N THR A 322 -5.53 -27.15 -9.53
CA THR A 322 -5.52 -28.56 -10.02
C THR A 322 -6.94 -29.10 -10.16
N ALA A 323 -7.83 -28.82 -9.19
CA ALA A 323 -9.23 -29.22 -9.26
C ALA A 323 -9.93 -28.55 -10.46
N SER A 324 -9.75 -27.24 -10.60
CA SER A 324 -10.32 -26.46 -11.71
C SER A 324 -9.88 -27.00 -13.06
N ALA A 325 -8.59 -27.18 -13.27
CA ALA A 325 -8.04 -27.72 -14.51
C ALA A 325 -8.53 -29.16 -14.77
N SER A 326 -8.64 -30.01 -13.75
CA SER A 326 -9.10 -31.39 -13.91
C SER A 326 -10.58 -31.48 -14.30
N LEU A 327 -11.42 -30.62 -13.73
CA LEU A 327 -12.84 -30.54 -14.06
C LEU A 327 -13.05 -29.96 -15.46
N GLU A 328 -12.34 -28.89 -15.80
CA GLU A 328 -12.41 -28.25 -17.11
C GLU A 328 -12.00 -29.19 -18.25
N GLU A 329 -10.96 -29.98 -18.03
CA GLU A 329 -10.49 -31.01 -18.98
C GLU A 329 -11.32 -32.31 -18.91
N LYS A 330 -12.35 -32.36 -18.07
CA LYS A 330 -13.24 -33.53 -17.88
C LYS A 330 -12.48 -34.81 -17.52
N ILE A 331 -11.37 -34.68 -16.78
CA ILE A 331 -10.55 -35.81 -16.31
C ILE A 331 -11.25 -36.55 -15.16
N THR A 332 -12.07 -35.82 -14.38
CA THR A 332 -12.81 -36.30 -13.23
C THR A 332 -14.13 -35.54 -13.06
N ASP A 333 -14.98 -36.00 -12.14
CA ASP A 333 -16.17 -35.28 -11.69
C ASP A 333 -16.15 -35.14 -10.16
N THR A 334 -16.99 -34.25 -9.63
CA THR A 334 -16.97 -33.83 -8.22
C THR A 334 -17.26 -34.97 -7.25
N ASP A 335 -18.31 -35.76 -7.52
CA ASP A 335 -18.95 -36.66 -6.56
C ASP A 335 -18.90 -38.14 -6.95
N LYS A 336 -18.06 -38.50 -7.91
CA LYS A 336 -17.88 -39.88 -8.34
C LYS A 336 -17.18 -40.72 -7.24
N LYS A 337 -17.99 -41.44 -6.49
CA LYS A 337 -17.52 -42.25 -5.36
C LYS A 337 -16.51 -43.30 -5.79
N GLY A 338 -15.45 -43.46 -5.00
CA GLY A 338 -14.43 -44.49 -5.22
C GLY A 338 -13.55 -44.27 -6.44
N GLU A 339 -13.57 -43.09 -7.03
CA GLU A 339 -12.69 -42.78 -8.16
C GLU A 339 -11.22 -42.75 -7.75
N PHE A 340 -10.94 -42.33 -6.55
CA PHE A 340 -9.58 -42.23 -6.00
C PHE A 340 -9.43 -43.12 -4.77
N CYS A 341 -8.20 -43.57 -4.52
CA CYS A 341 -7.87 -44.34 -3.31
C CYS A 341 -6.55 -43.86 -2.72
N CYS A 342 -6.60 -43.27 -1.52
CA CYS A 342 -5.42 -42.83 -0.77
C CYS A 342 -4.91 -43.95 0.13
N THR A 343 -3.74 -44.50 -0.17
CA THR A 343 -3.04 -45.53 0.64
C THR A 343 -1.95 -44.93 1.54
N GLY A 344 -1.99 -43.62 1.79
CA GLY A 344 -1.01 -42.89 2.59
C GLY A 344 0.16 -42.30 1.82
N GLY A 345 0.19 -42.47 0.49
CA GLY A 345 1.20 -41.92 -0.41
C GLY A 345 1.03 -42.39 -1.83
N ILE A 346 1.81 -41.84 -2.73
CA ILE A 346 1.86 -42.19 -4.15
C ILE A 346 3.31 -42.26 -4.60
N GLU A 347 3.65 -43.16 -5.51
CA GLU A 347 4.97 -43.23 -6.12
C GLU A 347 4.97 -42.55 -7.49
N VAL A 348 5.88 -41.60 -7.70
CA VAL A 348 6.06 -40.85 -8.95
C VAL A 348 7.54 -40.82 -9.29
N GLY A 349 7.94 -41.30 -10.46
CA GLY A 349 9.33 -41.28 -10.91
C GLY A 349 10.31 -41.97 -9.94
N GLY A 350 9.89 -43.03 -9.27
CA GLY A 350 10.70 -43.75 -8.26
C GLY A 350 10.77 -43.06 -6.89
N VAL A 351 10.07 -41.91 -6.70
CA VAL A 351 10.01 -41.19 -5.43
C VAL A 351 8.64 -41.39 -4.78
N ARG A 352 8.63 -41.83 -3.51
CA ARG A 352 7.40 -41.94 -2.74
C ARG A 352 7.05 -40.62 -2.07
N ILE A 353 5.97 -40.01 -2.50
CA ILE A 353 5.44 -38.75 -1.92
C ILE A 353 4.33 -39.12 -0.92
N LYS A 354 4.48 -38.73 0.36
CA LYS A 354 3.55 -39.08 1.43
C LYS A 354 2.35 -38.11 1.44
N CYS A 355 1.17 -38.65 1.78
CA CYS A 355 0.05 -37.85 2.22
C CYS A 355 0.36 -37.27 3.61
N TRP A 356 -0.15 -36.08 3.93
CA TRP A 356 0.01 -35.49 5.26
C TRP A 356 -0.54 -36.39 6.37
N ARG A 357 -1.55 -37.21 6.03
CA ARG A 357 -2.20 -38.22 6.90
C ARG A 357 -1.75 -39.64 6.57
N TYR A 358 -0.46 -39.86 6.25
CA TYR A 358 0.08 -41.17 5.82
C TYR A 358 -0.08 -42.28 6.87
N TYR A 359 -0.12 -41.93 8.16
CA TYR A 359 -0.31 -42.84 9.29
C TYR A 359 -1.75 -43.36 9.44
N ARG A 360 -2.73 -42.66 8.84
CA ARG A 360 -4.14 -43.04 8.79
C ARG A 360 -4.73 -42.61 7.44
N PRO A 361 -4.48 -43.39 6.37
CA PRO A 361 -4.88 -43.03 5.01
C PRO A 361 -6.37 -42.72 4.88
N HIS A 362 -6.71 -41.86 3.92
CA HIS A 362 -8.11 -41.44 3.69
C HIS A 362 -8.96 -42.57 3.09
N GLY A 363 -8.33 -43.54 2.37
CA GLY A 363 -9.03 -44.62 1.70
C GLY A 363 -9.67 -44.18 0.38
N SER A 364 -10.87 -44.64 0.12
CA SER A 364 -11.65 -44.35 -1.10
C SER A 364 -12.29 -42.96 -0.99
N GLU A 365 -12.05 -42.11 -1.97
CA GLU A 365 -12.52 -40.71 -2.00
C GLU A 365 -13.07 -40.34 -3.39
N SER A 366 -14.05 -39.42 -3.43
CA SER A 366 -14.40 -38.58 -4.57
C SER A 366 -13.47 -37.37 -4.65
N LEU A 367 -13.55 -36.57 -5.70
CA LEU A 367 -12.79 -35.30 -5.78
C LEU A 367 -13.17 -34.31 -4.65
N ARG A 368 -14.48 -34.20 -4.35
CA ARG A 368 -14.99 -33.40 -3.23
C ARG A 368 -14.37 -33.81 -1.90
N GLU A 369 -14.44 -35.13 -1.57
CA GLU A 369 -13.87 -35.66 -0.34
C GLU A 369 -12.35 -35.45 -0.29
N ALA A 370 -11.64 -35.62 -1.40
CA ALA A 370 -10.21 -35.39 -1.50
C ALA A 370 -9.83 -33.91 -1.26
N LEU A 371 -10.67 -32.96 -1.71
CA LEU A 371 -10.47 -31.54 -1.43
C LEU A 371 -10.77 -31.22 0.04
N MET A 372 -11.86 -31.77 0.61
CA MET A 372 -12.25 -31.64 2.02
C MET A 372 -11.14 -32.15 2.95
N ASN A 373 -10.59 -33.34 2.66
CA ASN A 373 -9.52 -33.99 3.40
C ASN A 373 -8.12 -33.46 3.05
N SER A 374 -8.02 -32.59 2.02
CA SER A 374 -6.73 -32.13 1.51
C SER A 374 -5.76 -33.24 1.11
N CYS A 375 -6.24 -34.30 0.44
CA CYS A 375 -5.52 -35.52 0.10
C CYS A 375 -4.44 -35.27 -0.98
N ASN A 376 -3.13 -35.30 -0.64
CA ASN A 376 -2.06 -35.08 -1.61
C ASN A 376 -2.03 -36.11 -2.77
N PRO A 377 -2.12 -37.43 -2.53
CA PRO A 377 -2.07 -38.43 -3.61
C PRO A 377 -3.09 -38.21 -4.73
N VAL A 378 -4.31 -37.78 -4.39
CA VAL A 378 -5.35 -37.52 -5.39
C VAL A 378 -4.93 -36.35 -6.32
N PHE A 379 -4.49 -35.24 -5.76
CA PHE A 379 -4.08 -34.09 -6.55
C PHE A 379 -2.80 -34.33 -7.35
N ILE A 380 -1.87 -35.12 -6.82
CA ILE A 380 -0.71 -35.61 -7.56
C ILE A 380 -1.15 -36.40 -8.79
N GLY A 381 -2.04 -37.38 -8.60
CA GLY A 381 -2.57 -38.21 -9.68
C GLY A 381 -3.29 -37.38 -10.75
N LEU A 382 -4.05 -36.38 -10.36
CA LEU A 382 -4.72 -35.44 -11.27
C LEU A 382 -3.71 -34.60 -12.04
N GLY A 383 -2.70 -34.00 -11.38
CA GLY A 383 -1.63 -33.27 -12.04
C GLY A 383 -0.89 -34.08 -13.08
N GLN A 384 -0.59 -35.37 -12.78
CA GLN A 384 0.03 -36.31 -13.75
C GLN A 384 -0.88 -36.55 -14.96
N LYS A 385 -2.20 -36.68 -14.75
CA LYS A 385 -3.18 -36.87 -15.84
C LYS A 385 -3.34 -35.62 -16.72
N ILE A 386 -3.26 -34.41 -16.14
CA ILE A 386 -3.29 -33.13 -16.88
C ILE A 386 -2.04 -33.00 -17.75
N GLY A 387 -0.88 -33.38 -17.23
CA GLY A 387 0.41 -33.28 -17.89
C GLY A 387 0.98 -31.84 -17.91
N VAL A 388 2.29 -31.73 -18.14
CA VAL A 388 3.05 -30.47 -18.00
C VAL A 388 2.52 -29.36 -18.91
N GLU A 389 2.29 -29.66 -20.19
CA GLU A 389 1.88 -28.65 -21.18
C GLU A 389 0.57 -27.98 -20.82
N LYS A 390 -0.47 -28.75 -20.53
CA LYS A 390 -1.77 -28.22 -20.14
C LYS A 390 -1.71 -27.54 -18.77
N TYR A 391 -0.97 -28.11 -17.82
CA TYR A 391 -0.83 -27.53 -16.49
C TYR A 391 -0.23 -26.12 -16.55
N TYR A 392 0.85 -25.93 -17.31
CA TYR A 392 1.46 -24.62 -17.52
C TYR A 392 0.56 -23.64 -18.26
N SER A 393 -0.28 -24.11 -19.18
CA SER A 393 -1.31 -23.26 -19.81
C SER A 393 -2.31 -22.74 -18.78
N TYR A 394 -2.72 -23.55 -17.78
CA TYR A 394 -3.56 -23.07 -16.69
C TYR A 394 -2.82 -22.11 -15.75
N LEU A 395 -1.53 -22.36 -15.44
CA LEU A 395 -0.72 -21.41 -14.68
C LEU A 395 -0.68 -20.02 -15.35
N GLU A 396 -0.48 -20.00 -16.66
CA GLU A 396 -0.47 -18.75 -17.44
C GLU A 396 -1.84 -18.08 -17.43
N LYS A 397 -2.92 -18.81 -17.71
CA LYS A 397 -4.28 -18.30 -17.73
C LYS A 397 -4.73 -17.73 -16.38
N PHE A 398 -4.39 -18.38 -15.26
CA PHE A 398 -4.63 -17.88 -13.90
C PHE A 398 -3.71 -16.73 -13.52
N GLY A 399 -2.73 -16.36 -14.35
CA GLY A 399 -1.84 -15.22 -14.15
C GLY A 399 -0.62 -15.51 -13.24
N PHE A 400 -0.30 -16.78 -12.96
CA PHE A 400 0.84 -17.11 -12.09
C PHE A 400 2.20 -16.90 -12.74
N LEU A 401 2.33 -16.93 -14.05
CA LEU A 401 3.61 -16.76 -14.75
C LEU A 401 3.97 -15.28 -15.02
N GLN A 402 3.19 -14.33 -14.52
CA GLN A 402 3.39 -12.90 -14.65
C GLN A 402 2.92 -12.16 -13.40
N LYS A 403 3.32 -10.91 -13.24
CA LYS A 403 2.77 -10.03 -12.20
C LYS A 403 1.29 -9.76 -12.46
N THR A 404 0.52 -9.54 -11.41
CA THR A 404 -0.91 -9.20 -11.56
C THR A 404 -1.10 -7.83 -12.21
N GLY A 405 -0.11 -6.94 -12.01
CA GLY A 405 -0.14 -5.57 -12.48
C GLY A 405 -1.02 -4.66 -11.60
N ILE A 406 -1.18 -5.02 -10.33
CA ILE A 406 -1.83 -4.15 -9.33
C ILE A 406 -1.18 -2.75 -9.36
N ASP A 407 -1.97 -1.72 -9.19
CA ASP A 407 -1.61 -0.31 -9.35
C ASP A 407 -0.87 0.28 -8.13
N ILE A 408 0.11 -0.46 -7.61
CA ILE A 408 1.00 -0.06 -6.53
C ILE A 408 2.43 -0.55 -6.84
N PRO A 409 3.51 0.15 -6.44
CA PRO A 409 4.87 -0.28 -6.71
C PRO A 409 5.29 -1.44 -5.80
N GLY A 410 6.29 -2.19 -6.23
CA GLY A 410 6.94 -3.22 -5.39
C GLY A 410 6.42 -4.64 -5.57
N GLU A 411 5.50 -4.89 -6.52
CA GLU A 411 5.02 -6.25 -6.80
C GLU A 411 6.15 -7.18 -7.25
N ALA A 412 6.31 -8.31 -6.56
CA ALA A 412 7.23 -9.37 -6.91
C ALA A 412 6.65 -10.27 -8.02
N GLY A 413 7.51 -10.97 -8.72
CA GLY A 413 7.12 -12.07 -9.60
C GLY A 413 7.09 -13.39 -8.86
N SER A 414 6.31 -14.34 -9.32
CA SER A 414 6.35 -15.74 -8.87
C SER A 414 7.64 -16.43 -9.30
N ILE A 415 7.97 -17.52 -8.62
CA ILE A 415 9.17 -18.33 -8.88
C ILE A 415 8.71 -19.73 -9.29
N PHE A 416 8.78 -20.05 -10.57
CA PHE A 416 8.49 -21.36 -11.12
C PHE A 416 9.71 -21.93 -11.86
N LEU A 417 9.82 -23.25 -11.89
CA LEU A 417 10.73 -23.91 -12.81
C LEU A 417 10.33 -23.61 -14.26
N ALA A 418 11.32 -23.48 -15.15
CA ALA A 418 11.02 -23.42 -16.57
C ALA A 418 10.30 -24.71 -17.01
N LYS A 419 9.26 -24.58 -17.86
CA LYS A 419 8.39 -25.69 -18.27
C LYS A 419 9.17 -26.90 -18.78
N GLU A 420 10.25 -26.67 -19.51
CA GLU A 420 11.13 -27.69 -20.12
C GLU A 420 11.92 -28.50 -19.08
N LYS A 421 12.01 -28.00 -17.84
CA LYS A 421 12.72 -28.67 -16.72
C LYS A 421 11.80 -29.43 -15.78
N VAL A 422 10.48 -29.41 -16.06
CA VAL A 422 9.49 -30.05 -15.20
C VAL A 422 9.34 -31.52 -15.59
N GLY A 423 9.88 -32.37 -14.74
CA GLY A 423 9.66 -33.82 -14.81
C GLY A 423 8.41 -34.26 -14.01
N PRO A 424 8.15 -35.57 -13.95
CA PRO A 424 6.99 -36.13 -13.23
C PRO A 424 6.98 -35.77 -11.74
N VAL A 425 8.14 -35.71 -11.08
CA VAL A 425 8.24 -35.39 -9.63
C VAL A 425 7.97 -33.93 -9.37
N GLU A 426 8.49 -33.04 -10.19
CA GLU A 426 8.24 -31.60 -10.10
C GLU A 426 6.75 -31.30 -10.34
N LEU A 427 6.15 -31.89 -11.38
CA LEU A 427 4.71 -31.73 -11.64
C LEU A 427 3.88 -32.25 -10.47
N ALA A 428 4.28 -33.38 -9.86
CA ALA A 428 3.62 -33.91 -8.68
C ALA A 428 3.62 -32.88 -7.53
N THR A 429 4.75 -32.24 -7.25
CA THR A 429 4.84 -31.25 -6.16
C THR A 429 4.09 -29.96 -6.49
N ILE A 430 4.16 -29.48 -7.73
CA ILE A 430 3.39 -28.32 -8.20
C ILE A 430 1.88 -28.54 -8.02
N SER A 431 1.39 -29.76 -8.31
CA SER A 431 -0.05 -30.05 -8.29
C SER A 431 -0.71 -29.95 -6.91
N PHE A 432 0.05 -29.94 -5.83
CA PHE A 432 -0.47 -29.68 -4.48
C PHE A 432 0.17 -28.46 -3.79
N GLY A 433 0.89 -27.62 -4.55
CA GLY A 433 1.30 -26.30 -4.11
C GLY A 433 2.68 -26.21 -3.46
N GLN A 434 3.63 -27.07 -3.83
CA GLN A 434 5.00 -27.05 -3.28
C GLN A 434 6.06 -26.94 -4.38
N ARG A 435 7.26 -26.46 -3.99
CA ARG A 435 8.44 -26.27 -4.81
C ARG A 435 8.32 -25.20 -5.90
N PHE A 436 7.49 -24.23 -5.65
CA PHE A 436 7.40 -22.96 -6.38
C PHE A 436 6.84 -21.91 -5.42
N GLU A 437 7.03 -20.64 -5.76
CA GLU A 437 6.54 -19.57 -4.92
C GLU A 437 5.65 -18.62 -5.72
N VAL A 438 4.63 -18.09 -5.05
CA VAL A 438 3.68 -17.10 -5.58
C VAL A 438 3.44 -16.00 -4.56
N THR A 439 3.03 -14.82 -5.03
CA THR A 439 2.64 -13.75 -4.12
C THR A 439 1.22 -13.98 -3.56
N PRO A 440 0.92 -13.47 -2.35
CA PRO A 440 -0.44 -13.51 -1.80
C PRO A 440 -1.48 -12.91 -2.73
N ILE A 441 -1.17 -11.79 -3.40
CA ILE A 441 -2.10 -11.17 -4.35
C ILE A 441 -2.42 -12.07 -5.56
N GLN A 442 -1.47 -12.86 -6.05
CA GLN A 442 -1.73 -13.83 -7.11
C GLN A 442 -2.71 -14.92 -6.65
N MET A 443 -2.61 -15.38 -5.40
CA MET A 443 -3.55 -16.36 -4.84
C MET A 443 -4.95 -15.77 -4.67
N ALA A 444 -5.07 -14.54 -4.16
CA ALA A 444 -6.36 -13.85 -4.06
C ALA A 444 -6.99 -13.64 -5.46
N THR A 445 -6.19 -13.28 -6.45
CA THR A 445 -6.63 -13.11 -7.84
C THR A 445 -7.07 -14.43 -8.47
N MET A 446 -6.38 -15.52 -8.18
CA MET A 446 -6.75 -16.88 -8.62
C MET A 446 -8.13 -17.26 -8.08
N LEU A 447 -8.38 -17.09 -6.77
CA LEU A 447 -9.69 -17.41 -6.21
C LEU A 447 -10.77 -16.43 -6.73
N SER A 448 -10.43 -15.14 -6.92
CA SER A 448 -11.35 -14.18 -7.53
C SER A 448 -11.73 -14.59 -8.96
N THR A 449 -10.80 -15.17 -9.71
CA THR A 449 -11.08 -15.73 -11.04
C THR A 449 -12.11 -16.87 -10.96
N ILE A 450 -11.93 -17.81 -10.02
CA ILE A 450 -12.89 -18.89 -9.78
C ILE A 450 -14.23 -18.29 -9.35
N ALA A 451 -14.24 -17.38 -8.38
CA ALA A 451 -15.44 -16.73 -7.86
C ALA A 451 -16.18 -15.83 -8.88
N ASN A 452 -15.49 -15.39 -9.92
CA ASN A 452 -16.03 -14.56 -11.00
C ASN A 452 -16.39 -15.41 -12.23
N LYS A 453 -17.05 -16.55 -12.03
CA LYS A 453 -17.48 -17.46 -13.11
C LYS A 453 -16.34 -17.87 -14.04
N GLY A 454 -15.14 -18.00 -13.49
CA GLY A 454 -13.94 -18.38 -14.24
C GLY A 454 -13.29 -17.28 -15.09
N LYS A 455 -13.75 -16.04 -14.99
CA LYS A 455 -13.21 -14.89 -15.73
C LYS A 455 -12.17 -14.14 -14.89
N TYR A 456 -10.95 -14.03 -15.38
CA TYR A 456 -9.89 -13.29 -14.70
C TYR A 456 -10.21 -11.81 -14.61
N VAL A 457 -10.04 -11.23 -13.43
CA VAL A 457 -10.13 -9.79 -13.18
C VAL A 457 -8.85 -9.31 -12.51
N LYS A 458 -8.29 -8.21 -13.02
CA LYS A 458 -7.07 -7.61 -12.48
C LYS A 458 -7.37 -6.91 -11.15
N PRO A 459 -6.56 -7.15 -10.09
CA PRO A 459 -6.70 -6.42 -8.83
C PRO A 459 -6.35 -4.95 -9.01
N ARG A 460 -7.09 -4.06 -8.34
CA ARG A 460 -6.87 -2.61 -8.38
C ARG A 460 -7.12 -1.96 -7.02
N LEU A 461 -6.43 -0.85 -6.77
CA LEU A 461 -6.51 -0.03 -5.55
C LEU A 461 -7.11 1.35 -5.81
N VAL A 462 -6.94 1.92 -7.00
CA VAL A 462 -7.51 3.23 -7.34
C VAL A 462 -8.76 3.04 -8.21
N LYS A 463 -9.87 3.61 -7.73
CA LYS A 463 -11.16 3.57 -8.41
C LYS A 463 -11.35 4.76 -9.34
N ALA A 464 -10.92 5.96 -8.90
CA ALA A 464 -11.06 7.17 -9.69
C ALA A 464 -10.01 8.23 -9.36
N ILE A 465 -9.77 9.11 -10.34
CA ILE A 465 -9.01 10.35 -10.19
C ILE A 465 -10.01 11.50 -10.25
N ILE A 466 -9.95 12.43 -9.27
CA ILE A 466 -10.86 13.55 -9.16
C ILE A 466 -10.05 14.83 -9.36
N ASN A 467 -10.40 15.63 -10.35
CA ASN A 467 -9.75 16.91 -10.59
C ASN A 467 -10.03 17.87 -9.44
N SER A 468 -8.98 18.42 -8.81
CA SER A 468 -9.12 19.26 -7.61
C SER A 468 -9.76 20.64 -7.90
N GLN A 469 -9.81 21.10 -9.15
CA GLN A 469 -10.35 22.39 -9.53
C GLN A 469 -11.76 22.32 -10.09
N THR A 470 -12.05 21.28 -10.90
CA THR A 470 -13.35 21.10 -11.56
C THR A 470 -14.27 20.11 -10.85
N GLU A 471 -13.73 19.36 -9.88
CA GLU A 471 -14.40 18.25 -9.20
C GLU A 471 -14.85 17.12 -10.15
N GLU A 472 -14.40 17.15 -11.39
CA GLU A 472 -14.68 16.11 -12.38
C GLU A 472 -14.01 14.82 -11.99
N LYS A 473 -14.81 13.74 -11.95
CA LYS A 473 -14.38 12.40 -11.57
C LYS A 473 -14.14 11.55 -12.82
N SER A 474 -12.90 11.10 -13.00
CA SER A 474 -12.48 10.16 -14.04
C SER A 474 -12.37 8.77 -13.42
N GLU A 475 -13.35 7.90 -13.68
CA GLU A 475 -13.34 6.53 -13.18
C GLU A 475 -12.35 5.66 -13.95
N ILE A 476 -11.67 4.76 -13.24
CA ILE A 476 -10.79 3.73 -13.82
C ILE A 476 -11.61 2.46 -13.90
N GLU A 477 -11.91 2.01 -15.12
CA GLU A 477 -12.72 0.81 -15.34
C GLU A 477 -11.99 -0.47 -14.91
N PRO A 478 -12.72 -1.49 -14.41
CA PRO A 478 -12.17 -2.81 -14.14
C PRO A 478 -11.58 -3.46 -15.39
N GLU A 479 -10.38 -4.01 -15.29
CA GLU A 479 -9.70 -4.71 -16.37
C GLU A 479 -9.95 -6.23 -16.29
N TYR A 480 -10.65 -6.77 -17.28
CA TYR A 480 -10.91 -8.20 -17.38
C TYR A 480 -10.02 -8.82 -18.46
N LYS A 481 -9.52 -10.02 -18.18
CA LYS A 481 -8.82 -10.86 -19.17
C LYS A 481 -9.72 -12.00 -19.66
N ASN A 482 -9.12 -12.94 -20.37
CA ASN A 482 -9.82 -14.08 -20.95
C ASN A 482 -10.48 -14.99 -19.90
N GLN A 483 -11.45 -15.78 -20.35
CA GLN A 483 -12.03 -16.88 -19.59
C GLN A 483 -10.95 -17.94 -19.32
N VAL A 484 -10.77 -18.31 -18.05
CA VAL A 484 -9.77 -19.30 -17.60
C VAL A 484 -10.38 -20.70 -17.51
N ILE A 485 -11.57 -20.77 -16.89
CA ILE A 485 -12.40 -21.98 -16.75
C ILE A 485 -13.85 -21.60 -17.04
N SER A 486 -14.67 -22.57 -17.38
CA SER A 486 -16.11 -22.38 -17.60
C SER A 486 -16.84 -22.00 -16.32
N GLU A 487 -18.02 -21.37 -16.46
CA GLU A 487 -18.92 -21.07 -15.34
C GLU A 487 -19.32 -22.34 -14.58
N GLU A 488 -19.62 -23.43 -15.32
CA GLU A 488 -19.92 -24.74 -14.74
C GLU A 488 -18.77 -25.26 -13.85
N THR A 489 -17.53 -25.19 -14.32
CA THR A 489 -16.35 -25.59 -13.53
C THR A 489 -16.19 -24.71 -12.31
N SER A 490 -16.40 -23.41 -12.45
CA SER A 490 -16.37 -22.43 -11.34
C SER A 490 -17.37 -22.81 -10.24
N GLU A 491 -18.64 -23.03 -10.59
CA GLU A 491 -19.69 -23.44 -9.64
C GLU A 491 -19.34 -24.75 -8.93
N LYS A 492 -18.86 -25.76 -9.67
CA LYS A 492 -18.41 -27.04 -9.11
C LYS A 492 -17.31 -26.86 -8.06
N VAL A 493 -16.30 -26.03 -8.36
CA VAL A 493 -15.18 -25.77 -7.45
C VAL A 493 -15.67 -25.01 -6.21
N LEU A 494 -16.50 -23.99 -6.36
CA LEU A 494 -17.08 -23.22 -5.25
C LEU A 494 -17.91 -24.12 -4.31
N ASN A 495 -18.76 -25.00 -4.86
CA ASN A 495 -19.54 -25.97 -4.08
C ASN A 495 -18.65 -26.99 -3.34
N MET A 496 -17.53 -27.41 -3.92
CA MET A 496 -16.56 -28.23 -3.20
C MET A 496 -15.85 -27.46 -2.08
N MET A 497 -15.55 -26.19 -2.29
CA MET A 497 -14.96 -25.33 -1.26
C MET A 497 -15.89 -25.10 -0.07
N GLU A 498 -17.21 -25.03 -0.31
CA GLU A 498 -18.21 -24.99 0.76
C GLU A 498 -18.13 -26.27 1.62
N SER A 499 -18.00 -27.44 1.00
CA SER A 499 -17.84 -28.71 1.73
C SER A 499 -16.58 -28.72 2.62
N VAL A 500 -15.50 -28.05 2.21
CA VAL A 500 -14.28 -27.90 3.03
C VAL A 500 -14.56 -27.10 4.32
N VAL A 501 -15.42 -26.10 4.26
CA VAL A 501 -15.77 -25.24 5.43
C VAL A 501 -16.88 -25.88 6.25
N SER A 502 -17.87 -26.52 5.63
CA SER A 502 -18.97 -27.16 6.36
C SER A 502 -18.52 -28.39 7.16
N GLU A 503 -17.70 -29.26 6.55
CA GLU A 503 -17.39 -30.59 7.08
C GLU A 503 -15.87 -30.92 7.06
N GLY A 504 -15.06 -30.17 6.35
CA GLY A 504 -13.65 -30.47 6.10
C GLY A 504 -12.65 -29.76 7.01
N THR A 505 -11.45 -29.59 6.50
CA THR A 505 -10.31 -28.96 7.20
C THR A 505 -10.49 -27.48 7.48
N GLY A 506 -11.44 -26.81 6.82
CA GLY A 506 -11.73 -25.37 6.95
C GLY A 506 -12.84 -25.01 7.92
N LYS A 507 -13.38 -25.97 8.70
CA LYS A 507 -14.57 -25.78 9.55
C LYS A 507 -14.52 -24.60 10.52
N ASN A 508 -13.35 -24.17 10.94
CA ASN A 508 -13.17 -23.05 11.85
C ASN A 508 -13.40 -21.67 11.17
N ALA A 509 -13.59 -21.64 9.85
CA ALA A 509 -14.00 -20.45 9.13
C ALA A 509 -15.53 -20.36 8.93
N LYS A 510 -16.30 -21.35 9.42
CA LYS A 510 -17.76 -21.38 9.30
C LYS A 510 -18.39 -20.25 10.11
N VAL A 511 -19.33 -19.54 9.50
CA VAL A 511 -20.19 -18.55 10.16
C VAL A 511 -21.64 -18.95 9.92
N GLU A 512 -22.42 -19.03 11.00
CA GLU A 512 -23.82 -19.44 10.97
C GLU A 512 -24.66 -18.52 10.07
N GLY A 513 -25.47 -19.13 9.21
CA GLY A 513 -26.34 -18.40 8.28
C GLY A 513 -25.65 -17.85 7.03
N TYR A 514 -24.38 -18.19 6.77
CA TYR A 514 -23.70 -17.81 5.53
C TYR A 514 -23.08 -19.02 4.85
N ARG A 515 -23.23 -19.11 3.53
CA ARG A 515 -22.56 -20.10 2.71
C ARG A 515 -21.13 -19.63 2.39
N ILE A 516 -20.17 -20.22 3.09
CA ILE A 516 -18.75 -19.89 2.96
C ILE A 516 -18.00 -21.06 2.37
N GLY A 517 -17.24 -20.81 1.33
CA GLY A 517 -16.28 -21.76 0.79
C GLY A 517 -14.85 -21.39 1.16
N GLY A 518 -13.99 -22.38 1.31
CA GLY A 518 -12.59 -22.09 1.61
C GLY A 518 -11.64 -23.27 1.41
N LYS A 519 -10.36 -23.00 1.59
CA LYS A 519 -9.29 -24.01 1.58
C LYS A 519 -8.15 -23.58 2.49
N THR A 520 -7.71 -24.50 3.33
CA THR A 520 -6.55 -24.33 4.22
C THR A 520 -5.25 -24.68 3.50
N GLY A 521 -4.19 -23.94 3.79
CA GLY A 521 -2.82 -24.20 3.36
C GLY A 521 -1.87 -24.28 4.55
N THR A 522 -0.86 -25.09 4.40
CA THR A 522 0.30 -25.17 5.29
C THR A 522 1.47 -25.63 4.44
N SER A 523 2.54 -24.85 4.42
CA SER A 523 3.77 -25.16 3.72
C SER A 523 4.97 -24.89 4.62
N GLU A 524 6.05 -25.61 4.45
CA GLU A 524 7.32 -25.28 5.10
C GLU A 524 7.96 -24.13 4.33
N ASP A 525 8.47 -23.13 5.05
CA ASP A 525 9.18 -21.98 4.48
C ASP A 525 10.66 -22.32 4.28
N GLY A 526 11.01 -22.68 3.07
CA GLY A 526 12.30 -23.25 2.70
C GLY A 526 12.40 -24.75 2.98
N VAL A 527 13.60 -25.31 2.83
CA VAL A 527 13.84 -26.76 2.98
C VAL A 527 14.39 -27.05 4.37
N ASN A 528 13.68 -27.86 5.14
CA ASN A 528 14.08 -28.30 6.49
C ASN A 528 14.38 -27.13 7.46
N THR A 529 13.66 -26.02 7.33
CA THR A 529 13.85 -24.83 8.19
C THR A 529 13.11 -24.96 9.51
N GLY A 530 12.07 -25.82 9.58
CA GLY A 530 11.11 -25.86 10.68
C GLY A 530 10.21 -24.63 10.78
N LYS A 531 10.31 -23.70 9.81
CA LYS A 531 9.44 -22.54 9.66
C LYS A 531 8.28 -22.89 8.75
N TYR A 532 7.09 -22.36 9.05
CA TYR A 532 5.89 -22.67 8.28
C TYR A 532 5.16 -21.40 7.87
N VAL A 533 4.59 -21.43 6.66
CA VAL A 533 3.59 -20.47 6.23
C VAL A 533 2.21 -21.12 6.35
N THR A 534 1.34 -20.48 7.08
CA THR A 534 -0.01 -20.95 7.37
C THR A 534 -1.00 -20.06 6.66
N SER A 535 -1.90 -20.64 5.87
CA SER A 535 -2.84 -19.85 5.09
C SER A 535 -4.26 -20.41 5.09
N PHE A 536 -5.20 -19.52 4.85
CA PHE A 536 -6.59 -19.84 4.51
C PHE A 536 -7.05 -18.93 3.38
N ILE A 537 -7.60 -19.51 2.33
CA ILE A 537 -8.25 -18.78 1.25
C ILE A 537 -9.75 -19.10 1.26
N GLY A 538 -10.59 -18.06 1.17
CA GLY A 538 -12.04 -18.24 1.29
C GLY A 538 -12.83 -17.28 0.43
N VAL A 539 -14.12 -17.58 0.24
CA VAL A 539 -15.06 -16.84 -0.58
C VAL A 539 -16.45 -16.88 0.04
N ALA A 540 -17.16 -15.79 -0.02
CA ALA A 540 -18.54 -15.68 0.46
C ALA A 540 -19.33 -14.58 -0.28
N PRO A 541 -20.70 -14.79 -0.41
CA PRO A 541 -21.37 -16.08 -0.35
C PRO A 541 -21.02 -16.94 -1.56
N ILE A 542 -21.33 -18.26 -1.50
CA ILE A 542 -20.97 -19.20 -2.58
C ILE A 542 -21.79 -18.99 -3.85
N ASP A 543 -23.06 -18.70 -3.70
CA ASP A 543 -24.02 -18.53 -4.80
C ASP A 543 -23.88 -17.21 -5.55
N ASP A 544 -23.48 -16.14 -4.88
CA ASP A 544 -23.17 -14.83 -5.50
C ASP A 544 -21.95 -14.19 -4.84
N PRO A 545 -20.73 -14.63 -5.16
CA PRO A 545 -19.51 -14.17 -4.51
C PRO A 545 -19.35 -12.66 -4.50
N GLN A 546 -19.24 -12.07 -3.29
CA GLN A 546 -19.05 -10.63 -3.08
C GLN A 546 -17.66 -10.32 -2.51
N MET A 547 -17.07 -11.29 -1.80
CA MET A 547 -15.74 -11.14 -1.25
C MET A 547 -14.94 -12.44 -1.32
N VAL A 548 -13.67 -12.29 -1.64
CA VAL A 548 -12.62 -13.28 -1.49
C VAL A 548 -11.70 -12.80 -0.39
N ILE A 549 -11.28 -13.71 0.49
CA ILE A 549 -10.28 -13.44 1.54
C ILE A 549 -9.10 -14.37 1.39
N LEU A 550 -7.91 -13.86 1.59
CA LEU A 550 -6.69 -14.64 1.83
C LEU A 550 -6.07 -14.20 3.15
N VAL A 551 -5.91 -15.12 4.08
CA VAL A 551 -5.16 -14.94 5.33
C VAL A 551 -3.85 -15.70 5.20
N THR A 552 -2.72 -15.03 5.42
CA THR A 552 -1.38 -15.65 5.41
C THR A 552 -0.63 -15.23 6.67
N LEU A 553 -0.22 -16.19 7.49
CA LEU A 553 0.54 -15.99 8.72
C LEU A 553 1.89 -16.68 8.58
N TYR A 554 2.97 -15.93 8.85
CA TYR A 554 4.33 -16.38 8.64
C TYR A 554 4.97 -16.85 9.94
N ASN A 555 5.44 -18.08 9.94
CA ASN A 555 6.16 -18.72 11.02
C ASN A 555 5.44 -18.62 12.38
N PRO A 556 4.18 -19.12 12.50
CA PRO A 556 3.49 -19.18 13.78
C PRO A 556 4.17 -20.22 14.69
N THR A 557 4.54 -19.79 15.91
CA THR A 557 5.24 -20.59 16.92
C THR A 557 4.44 -20.73 18.22
N GLY A 558 3.18 -20.26 18.23
CA GLY A 558 2.27 -20.33 19.36
C GLY A 558 1.73 -21.76 19.62
N GLU A 559 0.97 -21.90 20.71
CA GLU A 559 0.39 -23.20 21.14
C GLU A 559 -0.60 -23.79 20.14
N GLY A 560 -1.21 -22.98 19.26
CA GLY A 560 -2.09 -23.42 18.17
C GLY A 560 -1.39 -24.20 17.06
N GLY A 561 -0.06 -24.28 17.10
CA GLY A 561 0.76 -24.95 16.09
C GLY A 561 0.79 -24.16 14.77
N HIS A 562 0.99 -24.88 13.65
CA HIS A 562 1.17 -24.30 12.32
C HIS A 562 0.15 -24.80 11.29
N GLN A 563 -0.96 -25.38 11.73
CA GLN A 563 -1.98 -25.91 10.80
C GLN A 563 -2.95 -24.81 10.35
N GLY A 564 -3.12 -24.62 9.03
CA GLY A 564 -4.01 -23.58 8.48
C GLY A 564 -5.45 -23.62 9.00
N GLY A 565 -5.98 -24.81 9.25
CA GLY A 565 -7.30 -24.99 9.83
C GLY A 565 -7.44 -24.56 11.29
N GLY A 566 -6.34 -24.58 12.06
CA GLY A 566 -6.31 -24.17 13.47
C GLY A 566 -5.93 -22.70 13.68
N VAL A 567 -5.14 -22.13 12.78
CA VAL A 567 -4.54 -20.80 12.95
C VAL A 567 -5.15 -19.76 12.00
N ALA A 568 -5.17 -20.00 10.69
CA ALA A 568 -5.64 -19.02 9.71
C ALA A 568 -7.16 -19.05 9.46
N ALA A 569 -7.78 -20.24 9.49
CA ALA A 569 -9.22 -20.36 9.26
C ALA A 569 -10.09 -19.63 10.32
N PRO A 570 -9.77 -19.69 11.64
CA PRO A 570 -10.51 -18.94 12.65
C PRO A 570 -10.48 -17.42 12.42
N VAL A 571 -9.34 -16.89 11.94
CA VAL A 571 -9.18 -15.45 11.62
C VAL A 571 -10.14 -15.06 10.50
N ALA A 572 -10.15 -15.86 9.42
CA ALA A 572 -11.09 -15.63 8.32
C ALA A 572 -12.55 -15.71 8.79
N GLY A 573 -12.89 -16.65 9.69
CA GLY A 573 -14.23 -16.78 10.28
C GLY A 573 -14.65 -15.52 11.05
N LYS A 574 -13.78 -14.98 11.90
CA LYS A 574 -14.01 -13.72 12.62
C LYS A 574 -14.27 -12.57 11.63
N ILE A 575 -13.44 -12.45 10.59
CA ILE A 575 -13.58 -11.40 9.57
C ILE A 575 -14.88 -11.56 8.77
N PHE A 576 -15.21 -12.77 8.32
CA PHE A 576 -16.48 -13.03 7.65
C PHE A 576 -17.68 -12.63 8.51
N ALA A 577 -17.65 -12.95 9.81
CA ALA A 577 -18.74 -12.64 10.73
C ALA A 577 -19.04 -11.14 10.85
N GLU A 578 -18.03 -10.28 10.66
CA GLU A 578 -18.18 -8.83 10.74
C GLU A 578 -18.35 -8.16 9.36
N VAL A 579 -17.61 -8.62 8.36
CA VAL A 579 -17.61 -7.99 7.04
C VAL A 579 -18.86 -8.35 6.22
N LEU A 580 -19.38 -9.59 6.32
CA LEU A 580 -20.56 -9.98 5.53
C LEU A 580 -21.81 -9.16 5.89
N PRO A 581 -22.16 -8.97 7.18
CA PRO A 581 -23.25 -8.05 7.56
C PRO A 581 -22.99 -6.61 7.13
N TYR A 582 -21.75 -6.13 7.28
CA TYR A 582 -21.35 -4.77 6.87
C TYR A 582 -21.56 -4.54 5.36
N LEU A 583 -21.27 -5.56 4.53
CA LEU A 583 -21.55 -5.55 3.09
C LEU A 583 -23.04 -5.77 2.75
N ASN A 584 -23.93 -5.80 3.74
CA ASN A 584 -25.36 -6.06 3.59
C ASN A 584 -25.68 -7.43 2.95
N ILE A 585 -24.83 -8.41 3.15
CA ILE A 585 -25.07 -9.78 2.68
C ILE A 585 -26.01 -10.47 3.67
N LYS A 586 -27.17 -10.92 3.17
CA LYS A 586 -28.21 -11.55 3.99
C LYS A 586 -27.81 -12.96 4.40
N LYS A 587 -28.20 -13.35 5.63
CA LYS A 587 -28.15 -14.74 6.08
C LYS A 587 -29.18 -15.59 5.34
N GLU A 588 -28.86 -16.85 5.05
CA GLU A 588 -29.77 -17.78 4.36
C GLU A 588 -31.00 -18.19 5.20
N GLU A 589 -30.90 -18.24 6.52
CA GLU A 589 -32.04 -18.56 7.37
C GLU A 589 -32.80 -17.30 7.80
N GLY A 590 -33.95 -17.20 7.26
CA GLY A 590 -35.26 -16.60 7.49
C GLY A 590 -35.58 -15.72 8.69
N GLU A 591 -34.64 -15.12 9.39
CA GLU A 591 -34.95 -13.95 10.18
C GLU A 591 -34.52 -12.71 9.37
N ASN A 592 -35.55 -11.98 8.89
CA ASN A 592 -35.35 -10.61 8.40
C ASN A 592 -34.83 -9.75 9.56
N LYS A 593 -33.51 -9.84 9.85
CA LYS A 593 -32.92 -8.90 10.80
C LYS A 593 -33.06 -7.52 10.20
N ALA A 594 -33.67 -6.61 10.98
CA ALA A 594 -33.80 -5.24 10.55
C ALA A 594 -32.43 -4.61 10.36
N GLN A 595 -32.33 -3.69 9.42
CA GLN A 595 -31.14 -2.87 9.26
C GLN A 595 -31.16 -1.73 10.27
N VAL A 596 -30.07 -1.53 10.99
CA VAL A 596 -29.93 -0.53 12.03
C VAL A 596 -28.72 0.33 11.75
N LYS A 597 -28.83 1.63 11.94
CA LYS A 597 -27.68 2.54 11.87
C LYS A 597 -26.85 2.44 13.13
N VAL A 598 -25.55 2.34 12.98
CA VAL A 598 -24.61 2.32 14.10
C VAL A 598 -24.66 3.66 14.83
N PRO A 599 -24.98 3.67 16.14
CA PRO A 599 -25.01 4.89 16.93
C PRO A 599 -23.59 5.43 17.20
N ASP A 600 -23.48 6.73 17.52
CA ASP A 600 -22.22 7.34 17.94
C ASP A 600 -21.91 6.96 19.41
N LEU A 601 -20.86 6.19 19.58
CA LEU A 601 -20.38 5.73 20.89
C LEU A 601 -19.14 6.50 21.36
N THR A 602 -18.54 7.32 20.50
CA THR A 602 -17.33 8.07 20.83
C THR A 602 -17.59 9.08 21.93
N GLY A 603 -16.73 9.11 22.94
CA GLY A 603 -16.87 9.98 24.10
C GLY A 603 -17.84 9.47 25.18
N LYS A 604 -18.44 8.29 25.00
CA LYS A 604 -19.30 7.63 25.98
C LYS A 604 -18.52 6.60 26.78
N THR A 605 -19.01 6.26 27.98
CA THR A 605 -18.48 5.13 28.74
C THR A 605 -18.90 3.80 28.12
N ILE A 606 -18.14 2.73 28.36
CA ILE A 606 -18.51 1.37 27.92
C ILE A 606 -19.93 1.01 28.40
N LYS A 607 -20.28 1.35 29.63
CA LYS A 607 -21.61 1.10 30.22
C LYS A 607 -22.75 1.80 29.47
N GLU A 608 -22.53 3.05 29.07
CA GLU A 608 -23.50 3.80 28.27
C GLU A 608 -23.62 3.21 26.85
N ALA A 609 -22.49 2.83 26.27
CA ALA A 609 -22.44 2.20 24.95
C ALA A 609 -23.15 0.85 24.93
N GLU A 610 -22.95 -0.02 25.93
CA GLU A 610 -23.68 -1.27 26.08
C GLU A 610 -25.21 -1.05 26.08
N LYS A 611 -25.67 -0.03 26.79
CA LYS A 611 -27.11 0.31 26.83
C LYS A 611 -27.62 0.78 25.46
N ILE A 612 -26.90 1.71 24.81
CA ILE A 612 -27.27 2.26 23.51
C ILE A 612 -27.28 1.15 22.44
N LEU A 613 -26.26 0.30 22.43
CA LEU A 613 -26.19 -0.81 21.48
C LEU A 613 -27.30 -1.81 21.70
N LYS A 614 -27.62 -2.15 22.94
CA LYS A 614 -28.73 -3.04 23.28
C LYS A 614 -30.09 -2.48 22.85
N GLU A 615 -30.33 -1.17 23.00
CA GLU A 615 -31.54 -0.48 22.54
C GLU A 615 -31.67 -0.51 21.00
N ASN A 616 -30.57 -0.64 20.29
CA ASN A 616 -30.50 -0.75 18.82
C ASN A 616 -30.31 -2.20 18.34
N ASN A 617 -30.51 -3.20 19.18
CA ASN A 617 -30.28 -4.62 18.88
C ASN A 617 -28.85 -4.91 18.33
N LEU A 618 -27.85 -4.18 18.79
CA LEU A 618 -26.44 -4.37 18.46
C LEU A 618 -25.68 -4.92 19.67
N THR A 619 -24.52 -5.52 19.43
CA THR A 619 -23.65 -6.04 20.49
C THR A 619 -22.36 -5.23 20.56
N ILE A 620 -21.66 -5.28 21.71
CA ILE A 620 -20.37 -4.61 21.89
C ILE A 620 -19.26 -5.65 21.97
N GLN A 621 -18.13 -5.36 21.35
CA GLN A 621 -16.89 -6.10 21.51
C GLN A 621 -15.82 -5.13 22.05
N LEU A 622 -15.25 -5.49 23.19
CA LEU A 622 -14.20 -4.73 23.88
C LEU A 622 -12.82 -5.25 23.49
N ASP A 623 -11.80 -4.43 23.69
CA ASP A 623 -10.41 -4.88 23.62
C ASP A 623 -10.13 -5.97 24.66
N GLU A 624 -9.21 -6.89 24.34
CA GLU A 624 -8.90 -8.05 25.19
C GLU A 624 -8.40 -7.60 26.57
N GLY A 625 -9.02 -8.16 27.62
CA GLY A 625 -8.69 -7.83 29.02
C GLY A 625 -9.34 -6.57 29.58
N GLU A 626 -10.14 -5.82 28.79
CA GLU A 626 -10.83 -4.64 29.28
C GLU A 626 -12.09 -5.02 30.10
N THR A 627 -12.07 -4.65 31.38
CA THR A 627 -13.17 -4.94 32.31
C THR A 627 -13.76 -3.68 32.95
N ASN A 628 -13.10 -2.54 32.80
CA ASN A 628 -13.51 -1.29 33.43
C ASN A 628 -14.60 -0.56 32.59
N LYS A 629 -15.86 -0.73 32.97
CA LYS A 629 -17.02 -0.16 32.25
C LYS A 629 -17.15 1.37 32.30
N GLU A 630 -16.35 2.04 33.10
CA GLU A 630 -16.35 3.52 33.21
C GLU A 630 -15.32 4.17 32.25
N LYS A 631 -14.51 3.39 31.52
CA LYS A 631 -13.61 3.92 30.50
C LYS A 631 -14.38 4.54 29.33
N ILE A 632 -13.78 5.58 28.76
CA ILE A 632 -14.36 6.35 27.66
C ILE A 632 -13.91 5.75 26.34
N ILE A 633 -14.85 5.53 25.43
CA ILE A 633 -14.62 5.04 24.07
C ILE A 633 -14.02 6.18 23.25
N THR A 634 -12.85 5.90 22.66
CA THR A 634 -12.14 6.83 21.77
C THR A 634 -12.36 6.53 20.30
N LYS A 635 -12.69 5.28 19.97
CA LYS A 635 -12.92 4.83 18.59
C LYS A 635 -13.91 3.67 18.58
N GLN A 636 -14.71 3.59 17.52
CA GLN A 636 -15.63 2.48 17.25
C GLN A 636 -15.51 1.98 15.81
N ILE A 637 -15.82 0.69 15.59
CA ILE A 637 -15.80 0.02 14.29
C ILE A 637 -17.02 -0.91 14.20
N PRO A 638 -17.90 -0.78 13.21
CA PRO A 638 -18.00 0.28 12.20
C PRO A 638 -18.24 1.68 12.81
N GLU A 639 -17.98 2.73 12.02
CA GLU A 639 -18.24 4.10 12.44
C GLU A 639 -19.75 4.39 12.55
N LYS A 640 -20.09 5.48 13.22
CA LYS A 640 -21.46 5.97 13.34
C LYS A 640 -22.12 6.17 11.97
N GLU A 641 -23.45 6.07 11.93
CA GLU A 641 -24.32 6.21 10.74
C GLU A 641 -24.14 5.12 9.67
N ILE A 642 -23.17 4.23 9.78
CA ILE A 642 -23.08 3.04 8.92
C ILE A 642 -24.30 2.15 9.19
N THR A 643 -24.93 1.66 8.13
CA THR A 643 -26.05 0.72 8.24
C THR A 643 -25.53 -0.71 8.34
N VAL A 644 -25.90 -1.40 9.41
CA VAL A 644 -25.56 -2.81 9.67
C VAL A 644 -26.82 -3.60 10.00
N TYR A 645 -26.74 -4.93 10.02
CA TYR A 645 -27.85 -5.75 10.50
C TYR A 645 -27.88 -5.78 12.04
N GLU A 646 -29.08 -5.98 12.60
CA GLU A 646 -29.23 -6.28 14.03
C GLU A 646 -28.30 -7.41 14.47
N GLU A 647 -27.87 -7.39 15.73
CA GLU A 647 -26.88 -8.30 16.34
C GLU A 647 -25.44 -8.14 15.83
N THR A 648 -25.17 -7.21 14.90
CA THR A 648 -23.78 -6.89 14.52
C THR A 648 -22.99 -6.42 15.75
N SER A 649 -21.78 -6.92 15.90
CA SER A 649 -20.87 -6.53 16.99
C SER A 649 -20.13 -5.26 16.64
N ILE A 650 -20.23 -4.25 17.51
CA ILE A 650 -19.50 -2.98 17.39
C ILE A 650 -18.24 -3.06 18.24
N ILE A 651 -17.10 -3.04 17.58
CA ILE A 651 -15.78 -3.04 18.24
C ILE A 651 -15.54 -1.63 18.77
N VAL A 652 -15.14 -1.53 20.05
CA VAL A 652 -14.80 -0.23 20.67
C VAL A 652 -13.41 -0.27 21.30
N HIS A 653 -12.67 0.80 21.10
CA HIS A 653 -11.37 1.02 21.71
C HIS A 653 -11.49 2.10 22.78
N THR A 654 -10.79 1.91 23.90
CA THR A 654 -10.76 2.86 25.03
C THR A 654 -9.35 3.38 25.27
N ASN A 655 -9.22 4.46 26.03
CA ASN A 655 -7.93 4.99 26.48
C ASN A 655 -7.30 4.12 27.56
#